data_7059c2b4b8a384be5e8d87c3f77600fa
#
_entry.id   7059c2b4b8a384be5e8d87c3f77600fa
#
_cell.length_a   1.000
_cell.length_b   1.000
_cell.length_c   1.000
_cell.angle_alpha   90.00
_cell.angle_beta   90.00
_cell.angle_gamma   90.00
#
_symmetry.space_group_name_H-M   'P 1'
#
loop_
_entity.id
_entity.type
_entity.pdbx_description
1 polymer ?
#
loop_
_entity_poly.entity_id
_entity_poly.type
_entity_poly.pdbx_seq_one_letter_code
_entity_poly.pdbx_strand_id
1 'polypeptide(L)'
;MLDPALDTFPKLALRNAQRLPRKVAIREKDLGIWQSHTWSQYVEQARLIALGLAALGFARGDKTAVVGDNRPQLYWAMLATQALGGIPVPLYQDSIETEMQYIVGHAEVRFAVVEDQEQVDKLLHVRPQCPKLEWIVYDDARGLRHYQDPCLLSLDELKERGRKFLQDNPGHFDQEVARGRAEDTAVIAYTSGTTGQPKGAMLSHRNLIETARSAIERERLTAAEEVMAYLPMAWIGDHMFSFGQSMVAGFTTNCPESAATVLADLKEIGPTYFFAPPRIWENILTSVMIRVDDTVWVKRRMVHFFLGLARRVERRRLAHRAPALLDRLLYPLGWLLVYGPLRDNLGMGKIRVAYTAGEAIGPELFEFYRSLGVNVKQLYGMTESSALICIQQDGDVRLDTVGPPLPGVEVRISETGEVMYRGPGVFQGYYRNPEATRETLDNGWVHSGDAGFFDKDGHLKIIDRARDVGRLAGGTIFAPKYLENKLKFSPHVKEAVCVGHERGFVSALINIDLASVGNWAERRGLAYTSYTDLAQKPEVYELIRQDVVRVNRSLLDDETLRGAQIRRFLLLHKELDADDQEITRTRKVRRGFVAQKYAPLIEALYGTADHVNVEAQVTYEDGRTATVRAAVRISEAEIFSSAGAGARAAG
;
A
#
# COMPACT_ATOMS: atom_id res chain seq x y z
N MET A 1 25.21 -11.20 13.86
CA MET A 1 25.90 -10.61 12.68
C MET A 1 25.56 -11.47 11.46
N LEU A 2 25.31 -10.84 10.30
CA LEU A 2 25.15 -11.58 9.04
C LEU A 2 26.47 -12.30 8.70
N ASP A 3 26.33 -13.49 8.11
CA ASP A 3 27.48 -14.20 7.52
C ASP A 3 28.03 -13.34 6.36
N PRO A 4 29.32 -12.96 6.36
CA PRO A 4 29.92 -12.16 5.29
C PRO A 4 29.81 -12.78 3.89
N ALA A 5 29.63 -14.09 3.80
CA ALA A 5 29.39 -14.79 2.53
C ALA A 5 27.94 -14.62 2.01
N LEU A 6 27.02 -14.10 2.85
CA LEU A 6 25.56 -14.02 2.56
C LEU A 6 24.96 -12.68 3.01
N ASP A 7 25.76 -11.64 3.09
CA ASP A 7 25.40 -10.36 3.69
C ASP A 7 24.96 -9.29 2.69
N THR A 8 24.91 -9.63 1.40
CA THR A 8 24.37 -8.78 0.33
C THR A 8 23.43 -9.55 -0.60
N PHE A 9 22.52 -8.86 -1.27
CA PHE A 9 21.60 -9.51 -2.23
C PHE A 9 22.33 -10.21 -3.39
N PRO A 10 23.39 -9.65 -4.00
CA PRO A 10 24.15 -10.38 -5.01
C PRO A 10 24.75 -11.70 -4.50
N LYS A 11 25.28 -11.74 -3.28
CA LYS A 11 25.78 -12.99 -2.67
C LYS A 11 24.67 -14.00 -2.42
N LEU A 12 23.48 -13.53 -1.98
CA LEU A 12 22.30 -14.37 -1.80
C LEU A 12 21.80 -14.94 -3.12
N ALA A 13 21.79 -14.14 -4.20
CA ALA A 13 21.42 -14.60 -5.54
C ALA A 13 22.37 -15.67 -6.06
N LEU A 14 23.69 -15.50 -5.90
CA LEU A 14 24.70 -16.52 -6.23
C LEU A 14 24.47 -17.81 -5.44
N ARG A 15 24.21 -17.73 -4.13
CA ARG A 15 23.84 -18.89 -3.30
C ARG A 15 22.61 -19.60 -3.85
N ASN A 16 21.55 -18.84 -4.23
CA ASN A 16 20.32 -19.42 -4.77
C ASN A 16 20.57 -20.11 -6.12
N ALA A 17 21.36 -19.50 -7.02
CA ALA A 17 21.76 -20.12 -8.28
C ALA A 17 22.54 -21.45 -8.09
N GLN A 18 23.35 -21.54 -7.03
CA GLN A 18 24.07 -22.77 -6.69
C GLN A 18 23.15 -23.84 -6.06
N ARG A 19 22.27 -23.45 -5.13
CA ARG A 19 21.42 -24.38 -4.37
C ARG A 19 20.14 -24.80 -5.11
N LEU A 20 19.61 -23.90 -5.93
CA LEU A 20 18.30 -24.02 -6.60
C LEU A 20 18.42 -23.72 -8.12
N PRO A 21 19.43 -24.25 -8.84
CA PRO A 21 19.79 -23.79 -10.20
C PRO A 21 18.64 -23.87 -11.20
N ARG A 22 17.78 -24.89 -11.08
CA ARG A 22 16.65 -25.14 -12.00
C ARG A 22 15.32 -24.64 -11.50
N LYS A 23 15.25 -24.16 -10.23
CA LYS A 23 14.02 -23.59 -9.71
C LYS A 23 13.75 -22.25 -10.37
N VAL A 24 12.50 -22.01 -10.72
CA VAL A 24 12.05 -20.70 -11.22
C VAL A 24 12.24 -19.66 -10.13
N ALA A 25 12.97 -18.58 -10.44
CA ALA A 25 13.20 -17.44 -9.59
C ALA A 25 12.17 -16.34 -9.85
N ILE A 26 11.91 -16.09 -11.14
CA ILE A 26 10.99 -15.03 -11.57
C ILE A 26 10.27 -15.46 -12.85
N ARG A 27 9.02 -15.02 -12.98
CA ARG A 27 8.24 -15.12 -14.22
C ARG A 27 7.70 -13.75 -14.60
N GLU A 28 7.48 -13.56 -15.88
CA GLU A 28 6.65 -12.50 -16.41
C GLU A 28 5.60 -13.07 -17.34
N LYS A 29 4.47 -12.41 -17.47
CA LYS A 29 3.50 -12.71 -18.49
C LYS A 29 3.69 -11.71 -19.63
N ASP A 30 3.89 -12.24 -20.84
CA ASP A 30 4.02 -11.44 -22.06
C ASP A 30 3.18 -12.09 -23.16
N LEU A 31 2.36 -11.27 -23.83
CA LEU A 31 1.40 -11.72 -24.85
C LEU A 31 0.55 -12.93 -24.41
N GLY A 32 0.12 -12.92 -23.16
CA GLY A 32 -0.70 -13.98 -22.56
C GLY A 32 0.08 -15.25 -22.15
N ILE A 33 1.39 -15.29 -22.29
CA ILE A 33 2.23 -16.47 -22.04
C ILE A 33 3.22 -16.20 -20.91
N TRP A 34 3.24 -17.08 -19.89
CA TRP A 34 4.19 -17.00 -18.79
C TRP A 34 5.60 -17.42 -19.22
N GLN A 35 6.52 -16.46 -19.25
CA GLN A 35 7.94 -16.66 -19.43
C GLN A 35 8.61 -16.92 -18.08
N SER A 36 9.40 -17.99 -17.98
CA SER A 36 9.99 -18.40 -16.70
C SER A 36 11.51 -18.34 -16.75
N HIS A 37 12.12 -17.75 -15.73
CA HIS A 37 13.56 -17.67 -15.56
C HIS A 37 13.98 -18.34 -14.26
N THR A 38 14.91 -19.29 -14.35
CA THR A 38 15.46 -20.03 -13.20
C THR A 38 16.46 -19.14 -12.43
N TRP A 39 16.83 -19.55 -11.21
CA TRP A 39 17.86 -18.85 -10.44
C TRP A 39 19.19 -18.75 -11.17
N SER A 40 19.59 -19.79 -11.92
CA SER A 40 20.79 -19.72 -12.76
C SER A 40 20.67 -18.69 -13.86
N GLN A 41 19.53 -18.65 -14.54
CA GLN A 41 19.26 -17.65 -15.60
C GLN A 41 19.15 -16.23 -15.02
N TYR A 42 18.51 -16.08 -13.86
CA TYR A 42 18.40 -14.79 -13.18
C TYR A 42 19.78 -14.16 -12.91
N VAL A 43 20.68 -14.95 -12.33
CA VAL A 43 22.06 -14.49 -12.02
C VAL A 43 22.83 -14.22 -13.31
N GLU A 44 22.67 -15.03 -14.35
CA GLU A 44 23.35 -14.81 -15.64
C GLU A 44 22.90 -13.52 -16.32
N GLN A 45 21.59 -13.22 -16.32
CA GLN A 45 21.07 -11.96 -16.86
C GLN A 45 21.63 -10.76 -16.08
N ALA A 46 21.57 -10.81 -14.74
CA ALA A 46 22.13 -9.76 -13.91
C ALA A 46 23.64 -9.60 -14.11
N ARG A 47 24.39 -10.69 -14.29
CA ARG A 47 25.83 -10.67 -14.59
C ARG A 47 26.11 -9.93 -15.91
N LEU A 48 25.38 -10.25 -16.98
CA LEU A 48 25.57 -9.62 -18.27
C LEU A 48 25.25 -8.12 -18.23
N ILE A 49 24.19 -7.73 -17.51
CA ILE A 49 23.84 -6.32 -17.31
C ILE A 49 24.94 -5.61 -16.51
N ALA A 50 25.42 -6.21 -15.41
CA ALA A 50 26.48 -5.64 -14.58
C ALA A 50 27.76 -5.41 -15.37
N LEU A 51 28.19 -6.39 -16.15
CA LEU A 51 29.39 -6.29 -16.98
C LEU A 51 29.21 -5.30 -18.13
N GLY A 52 27.97 -5.15 -18.67
CA GLY A 52 27.63 -4.11 -19.63
C GLY A 52 27.75 -2.70 -19.03
N LEU A 53 27.24 -2.51 -17.82
CA LEU A 53 27.38 -1.25 -17.07
C LEU A 53 28.88 -0.96 -16.77
N ALA A 54 29.64 -1.97 -16.37
CA ALA A 54 31.08 -1.85 -16.15
C ALA A 54 31.82 -1.42 -17.43
N ALA A 55 31.44 -1.98 -18.60
CA ALA A 55 32.00 -1.60 -19.89
C ALA A 55 31.68 -0.13 -20.27
N LEU A 56 30.59 0.44 -19.74
CA LEU A 56 30.22 1.85 -19.86
C LEU A 56 30.87 2.74 -18.79
N GLY A 57 31.77 2.20 -17.97
CA GLY A 57 32.49 2.93 -16.93
C GLY A 57 31.72 3.10 -15.62
N PHE A 58 30.75 2.22 -15.31
CA PHE A 58 30.06 2.22 -14.03
C PHE A 58 31.07 2.01 -12.88
N ALA A 59 30.97 2.84 -11.87
CA ALA A 59 31.84 2.80 -10.70
C ALA A 59 31.05 2.51 -9.41
N ARG A 60 31.72 1.93 -8.41
CA ARG A 60 31.13 1.71 -7.09
C ARG A 60 30.60 3.02 -6.50
N GLY A 61 29.35 3.00 -6.01
CA GLY A 61 28.63 4.17 -5.51
C GLY A 61 27.85 4.95 -6.58
N ASP A 62 27.97 4.61 -7.86
CA ASP A 62 27.09 5.16 -8.89
C ASP A 62 25.63 4.75 -8.64
N LYS A 63 24.69 5.57 -9.12
CA LYS A 63 23.26 5.33 -8.95
C LYS A 63 22.65 5.01 -10.30
N THR A 64 21.74 4.01 -10.27
CA THR A 64 20.95 3.61 -11.42
C THR A 64 19.47 3.89 -11.13
N ALA A 65 18.83 4.77 -11.87
CA ALA A 65 17.37 4.86 -11.86
C ALA A 65 16.77 3.60 -12.49
N VAL A 66 15.70 3.08 -11.88
CA VAL A 66 14.95 1.93 -12.41
C VAL A 66 13.49 2.35 -12.52
N VAL A 67 12.92 2.33 -13.75
CA VAL A 67 11.58 2.90 -14.00
C VAL A 67 10.80 2.02 -14.95
N GLY A 68 9.63 1.58 -14.52
CA GLY A 68 8.71 0.75 -15.29
C GLY A 68 7.80 -0.08 -14.41
N ASP A 69 6.96 -0.90 -15.03
CA ASP A 69 6.17 -1.93 -14.36
C ASP A 69 7.09 -3.05 -13.83
N ASN A 70 6.55 -3.94 -13.03
CA ASN A 70 7.30 -5.07 -12.51
C ASN A 70 7.70 -6.02 -13.65
N ARG A 71 8.99 -6.00 -14.04
CA ARG A 71 9.57 -6.82 -15.10
C ARG A 71 10.86 -7.50 -14.62
N PRO A 72 11.12 -8.75 -15.01
CA PRO A 72 12.38 -9.42 -14.68
C PRO A 72 13.62 -8.58 -15.01
N GLN A 73 13.61 -7.88 -16.13
CA GLN A 73 14.68 -7.04 -16.66
C GLN A 73 15.06 -5.92 -15.67
N LEU A 74 14.06 -5.29 -15.06
CA LEU A 74 14.27 -4.23 -14.08
C LEU A 74 14.78 -4.79 -12.74
N TYR A 75 14.30 -5.96 -12.30
CA TYR A 75 14.85 -6.64 -11.12
C TYR A 75 16.29 -7.11 -11.35
N TRP A 76 16.63 -7.60 -12.56
CA TRP A 76 18.01 -7.93 -12.92
C TRP A 76 18.91 -6.68 -12.92
N ALA A 77 18.41 -5.54 -13.40
CA ALA A 77 19.13 -4.27 -13.38
C ALA A 77 19.42 -3.79 -11.94
N MET A 78 18.45 -3.93 -11.03
CA MET A 78 18.68 -3.63 -9.60
C MET A 78 19.79 -4.53 -9.02
N LEU A 79 19.72 -5.84 -9.25
CA LEU A 79 20.74 -6.78 -8.76
C LEU A 79 22.11 -6.52 -9.40
N ALA A 80 22.14 -6.21 -10.70
CA ALA A 80 23.35 -5.86 -11.43
C ALA A 80 24.05 -4.62 -10.88
N THR A 81 23.26 -3.57 -10.60
CA THR A 81 23.74 -2.34 -9.96
C THR A 81 24.36 -2.65 -8.59
N GLN A 82 23.66 -3.42 -7.76
CA GLN A 82 24.15 -3.82 -6.43
C GLN A 82 25.40 -4.71 -6.51
N ALA A 83 25.51 -5.57 -7.52
CA ALA A 83 26.68 -6.43 -7.73
C ALA A 83 27.96 -5.64 -7.97
N LEU A 84 27.87 -4.48 -8.63
CA LEU A 84 28.98 -3.54 -8.82
C LEU A 84 29.20 -2.59 -7.62
N GLY A 85 28.44 -2.76 -6.53
CA GLY A 85 28.44 -1.85 -5.38
C GLY A 85 27.84 -0.48 -5.69
N GLY A 86 26.98 -0.39 -6.71
CA GLY A 86 26.15 0.76 -7.00
C GLY A 86 24.82 0.72 -6.25
N ILE A 87 24.02 1.77 -6.42
CA ILE A 87 22.78 1.97 -5.67
C ILE A 87 21.60 2.15 -6.63
N PRO A 88 20.67 1.19 -6.71
CA PRO A 88 19.43 1.40 -7.43
C PRO A 88 18.56 2.47 -6.78
N VAL A 89 17.92 3.28 -7.61
CA VAL A 89 16.97 4.33 -7.27
C VAL A 89 15.69 4.05 -8.05
N PRO A 90 14.78 3.21 -7.56
CA PRO A 90 13.53 2.93 -8.24
C PRO A 90 12.60 4.15 -8.19
N LEU A 91 11.99 4.51 -9.32
CA LEU A 91 11.02 5.58 -9.47
C LEU A 91 9.65 4.99 -9.84
N TYR A 92 8.59 5.73 -9.51
CA TYR A 92 7.24 5.39 -9.96
C TYR A 92 7.13 5.60 -11.47
N GLN A 93 6.56 4.65 -12.20
CA GLN A 93 6.38 4.76 -13.65
C GLN A 93 5.43 5.89 -14.05
N ASP A 94 4.48 6.24 -13.16
CA ASP A 94 3.53 7.34 -13.32
C ASP A 94 4.06 8.69 -12.79
N SER A 95 5.33 8.76 -12.37
CA SER A 95 5.95 10.02 -11.96
C SER A 95 5.89 11.03 -13.11
N ILE A 96 5.50 12.27 -12.76
CA ILE A 96 5.56 13.39 -13.69
C ILE A 96 7.01 13.84 -13.90
N GLU A 97 7.26 14.51 -15.00
CA GLU A 97 8.61 14.98 -15.39
C GLU A 97 9.30 15.79 -14.29
N THR A 98 8.59 16.70 -13.61
CA THR A 98 9.16 17.53 -12.55
C THR A 98 9.59 16.73 -11.31
N GLU A 99 8.86 15.67 -10.96
CA GLU A 99 9.23 14.75 -9.88
C GLU A 99 10.43 13.89 -10.29
N MET A 100 10.40 13.36 -11.52
CA MET A 100 11.51 12.59 -12.09
C MET A 100 12.79 13.43 -12.17
N GLN A 101 12.70 14.66 -12.66
CA GLN A 101 13.81 15.62 -12.71
C GLN A 101 14.42 15.83 -11.32
N TYR A 102 13.57 16.06 -10.31
CA TYR A 102 14.03 16.25 -8.95
C TYR A 102 14.79 15.02 -8.42
N ILE A 103 14.20 13.82 -8.55
CA ILE A 103 14.81 12.61 -8.01
C ILE A 103 16.10 12.25 -8.74
N VAL A 104 16.10 12.27 -10.07
CA VAL A 104 17.27 11.95 -10.89
C VAL A 104 18.41 12.93 -10.61
N GLY A 105 18.11 14.23 -10.51
CA GLY A 105 19.08 15.27 -10.18
C GLY A 105 19.59 15.19 -8.75
N HIS A 106 18.70 15.05 -7.76
CA HIS A 106 19.06 14.98 -6.34
C HIS A 106 19.87 13.72 -6.01
N ALA A 107 19.45 12.56 -6.53
CA ALA A 107 20.19 11.30 -6.35
C ALA A 107 21.50 11.26 -7.15
N GLU A 108 21.74 12.20 -8.06
CA GLU A 108 22.89 12.19 -8.97
C GLU A 108 22.95 10.88 -9.78
N VAL A 109 21.82 10.50 -10.34
CA VAL A 109 21.70 9.30 -11.17
C VAL A 109 22.60 9.44 -12.38
N ARG A 110 23.40 8.41 -12.63
CA ARG A 110 24.32 8.37 -13.78
C ARG A 110 23.81 7.46 -14.89
N PHE A 111 23.12 6.39 -14.52
CA PHE A 111 22.54 5.41 -15.43
C PHE A 111 21.04 5.28 -15.14
N ALA A 112 20.25 5.04 -16.18
CA ALA A 112 18.85 4.68 -16.03
C ALA A 112 18.58 3.38 -16.79
N VAL A 113 17.81 2.47 -16.20
CA VAL A 113 17.27 1.30 -16.88
C VAL A 113 15.76 1.40 -16.80
N VAL A 114 15.12 1.46 -17.96
CA VAL A 114 13.69 1.76 -18.09
C VAL A 114 12.97 0.73 -18.96
N GLU A 115 11.67 0.59 -18.75
CA GLU A 115 10.87 -0.38 -19.47
C GLU A 115 10.68 0.02 -20.93
N ASP A 116 10.08 1.18 -21.20
CA ASP A 116 9.47 1.51 -22.49
C ASP A 116 9.75 2.95 -22.99
N GLN A 117 9.13 3.28 -24.14
CA GLN A 117 9.22 4.59 -24.75
C GLN A 117 8.75 5.72 -23.81
N GLU A 118 7.68 5.54 -23.07
CA GLU A 118 7.17 6.60 -22.19
C GLU A 118 8.23 7.05 -21.18
N GLN A 119 8.93 6.09 -20.57
CA GLN A 119 9.96 6.39 -19.58
C GLN A 119 11.23 6.98 -20.25
N VAL A 120 11.56 6.53 -21.47
CA VAL A 120 12.63 7.12 -22.28
C VAL A 120 12.34 8.59 -22.58
N ASP A 121 11.12 8.92 -23.03
CA ASP A 121 10.73 10.28 -23.36
C ASP A 121 10.82 11.21 -22.15
N LYS A 122 10.30 10.77 -20.99
CA LYS A 122 10.41 11.52 -19.72
C LYS A 122 11.87 11.80 -19.35
N LEU A 123 12.74 10.79 -19.43
CA LEU A 123 14.16 10.95 -19.08
C LEU A 123 14.91 11.83 -20.07
N LEU A 124 14.67 11.70 -21.37
CA LEU A 124 15.26 12.58 -22.38
C LEU A 124 14.86 14.04 -22.17
N HIS A 125 13.59 14.28 -21.81
CA HIS A 125 13.07 15.62 -21.53
C HIS A 125 13.76 16.26 -20.31
N VAL A 126 13.98 15.51 -19.24
CA VAL A 126 14.60 16.05 -18.01
C VAL A 126 16.13 16.02 -18.02
N ARG A 127 16.76 15.28 -18.94
CA ARG A 127 18.21 15.11 -19.03
C ARG A 127 19.01 16.43 -19.09
N PRO A 128 18.58 17.48 -19.82
CA PRO A 128 19.31 18.76 -19.85
C PRO A 128 19.49 19.39 -18.46
N GLN A 129 18.56 19.12 -17.52
CA GLN A 129 18.62 19.57 -16.13
C GLN A 129 19.32 18.57 -15.20
N CYS A 130 19.62 17.37 -15.69
CA CYS A 130 20.26 16.27 -14.96
C CYS A 130 21.62 15.89 -15.60
N PRO A 131 22.65 16.76 -15.53
CA PRO A 131 23.88 16.60 -16.31
C PRO A 131 24.71 15.36 -15.96
N LYS A 132 24.43 14.70 -14.86
CA LYS A 132 25.08 13.44 -14.48
C LYS A 132 24.47 12.23 -15.18
N LEU A 133 23.26 12.33 -15.76
CA LEU A 133 22.62 11.22 -16.47
C LEU A 133 23.31 11.00 -17.82
N GLU A 134 24.16 9.98 -17.88
CA GLU A 134 24.99 9.66 -19.04
C GLU A 134 24.29 8.66 -19.97
N TRP A 135 23.64 7.63 -19.41
CA TRP A 135 23.08 6.52 -20.17
C TRP A 135 21.64 6.22 -19.77
N ILE A 136 20.79 5.98 -20.77
CA ILE A 136 19.42 5.51 -20.63
C ILE A 136 19.32 4.18 -21.38
N VAL A 137 19.12 3.10 -20.65
CA VAL A 137 18.99 1.74 -21.18
C VAL A 137 17.52 1.36 -21.16
N TYR A 138 16.96 1.02 -22.31
CA TYR A 138 15.54 0.61 -22.43
C TYR A 138 15.41 -0.88 -22.71
N ASP A 139 14.34 -1.49 -22.20
CA ASP A 139 14.00 -2.90 -22.42
C ASP A 139 13.14 -3.06 -23.68
N ASP A 140 11.97 -2.42 -23.71
CA ASP A 140 11.04 -2.51 -24.84
C ASP A 140 11.39 -1.50 -25.94
N ALA A 141 11.76 -2.01 -27.11
CA ALA A 141 12.13 -1.19 -28.26
C ALA A 141 10.92 -0.64 -29.06
N ARG A 142 9.69 -1.00 -28.69
CA ARG A 142 8.49 -0.51 -29.38
C ARG A 142 8.40 1.02 -29.27
N GLY A 143 8.15 1.68 -30.39
CA GLY A 143 8.11 3.13 -30.49
C GLY A 143 9.49 3.83 -30.65
N LEU A 144 10.60 3.18 -30.29
CA LEU A 144 11.95 3.80 -30.24
C LEU A 144 12.74 3.70 -31.55
N ARG A 145 12.20 3.09 -32.61
CA ARG A 145 12.93 2.82 -33.87
C ARG A 145 13.58 4.05 -34.54
N HIS A 146 13.06 5.25 -34.30
CA HIS A 146 13.54 6.49 -34.91
C HIS A 146 14.38 7.35 -33.97
N TYR A 147 14.63 6.90 -32.74
CA TYR A 147 15.44 7.63 -31.77
C TYR A 147 16.93 7.45 -32.11
N GLN A 148 17.68 8.56 -32.13
CA GLN A 148 19.10 8.57 -32.49
C GLN A 148 19.95 9.27 -31.40
N ASP A 149 19.45 9.39 -30.18
CA ASP A 149 20.24 10.01 -29.12
C ASP A 149 21.38 9.07 -28.68
N PRO A 150 22.63 9.56 -28.64
CA PRO A 150 23.80 8.73 -28.33
C PRO A 150 23.82 8.20 -26.89
N CYS A 151 22.97 8.72 -25.99
CA CYS A 151 22.83 8.21 -24.62
C CYS A 151 21.89 7.00 -24.52
N LEU A 152 21.13 6.70 -25.59
CA LEU A 152 20.19 5.58 -25.60
C LEU A 152 20.89 4.28 -25.97
N LEU A 153 20.56 3.22 -25.26
CA LEU A 153 21.06 1.88 -25.50
C LEU A 153 19.95 0.86 -25.21
N SER A 154 19.74 -0.12 -26.05
CA SER A 154 18.86 -1.22 -25.71
C SER A 154 19.48 -2.13 -24.65
N LEU A 155 18.65 -2.80 -23.85
CA LEU A 155 19.12 -3.75 -22.85
C LEU A 155 19.91 -4.91 -23.47
N ASP A 156 19.54 -5.32 -24.68
CA ASP A 156 20.26 -6.39 -25.41
C ASP A 156 21.64 -5.93 -25.89
N GLU A 157 21.78 -4.68 -26.35
CA GLU A 157 23.09 -4.10 -26.68
C GLU A 157 23.96 -3.95 -25.44
N LEU A 158 23.37 -3.58 -24.29
CA LEU A 158 24.10 -3.54 -23.02
C LEU A 158 24.61 -4.93 -22.64
N LYS A 159 23.78 -5.97 -22.72
CA LYS A 159 24.18 -7.36 -22.47
C LYS A 159 25.27 -7.82 -23.42
N GLU A 160 25.21 -7.42 -24.71
CA GLU A 160 26.25 -7.76 -25.68
C GLU A 160 27.59 -7.11 -25.33
N ARG A 161 27.58 -5.84 -24.88
CA ARG A 161 28.78 -5.19 -24.33
C ARG A 161 29.30 -5.96 -23.10
N GLY A 162 28.38 -6.45 -22.25
CA GLY A 162 28.72 -7.29 -21.10
C GLY A 162 29.40 -8.60 -21.48
N ARG A 163 28.92 -9.28 -22.54
CA ARG A 163 29.57 -10.51 -23.05
C ARG A 163 30.99 -10.23 -23.54
N LYS A 164 31.21 -9.14 -24.25
CA LYS A 164 32.55 -8.73 -24.69
C LYS A 164 33.46 -8.40 -23.53
N PHE A 165 32.97 -7.60 -22.57
CA PHE A 165 33.73 -7.26 -21.37
C PHE A 165 34.13 -8.49 -20.54
N LEU A 166 33.24 -9.50 -20.47
CA LEU A 166 33.51 -10.79 -19.79
C LEU A 166 34.71 -11.53 -20.38
N GLN A 167 34.89 -11.48 -21.71
CA GLN A 167 36.02 -12.16 -22.37
C GLN A 167 37.36 -11.58 -21.93
N ASP A 168 37.42 -10.24 -21.75
CA ASP A 168 38.64 -9.55 -21.35
C ASP A 168 38.81 -9.55 -19.81
N ASN A 169 37.72 -9.69 -19.05
CA ASN A 169 37.70 -9.57 -17.59
C ASN A 169 36.88 -10.71 -16.92
N PRO A 170 37.25 -12.00 -17.06
CA PRO A 170 36.43 -13.15 -16.69
C PRO A 170 36.07 -13.24 -15.18
N GLY A 171 36.85 -12.60 -14.30
CA GLY A 171 36.61 -12.62 -12.85
C GLY A 171 35.97 -11.37 -12.28
N HIS A 172 35.71 -10.34 -13.11
CA HIS A 172 35.32 -9.03 -12.61
C HIS A 172 34.01 -9.03 -11.81
N PHE A 173 32.97 -9.69 -12.31
CA PHE A 173 31.68 -9.77 -11.60
C PHE A 173 31.82 -10.41 -10.23
N ASP A 174 32.49 -11.56 -10.13
CA ASP A 174 32.62 -12.29 -8.86
C ASP A 174 33.51 -11.52 -7.86
N GLN A 175 34.53 -10.81 -8.35
CA GLN A 175 35.38 -9.93 -7.53
C GLN A 175 34.56 -8.75 -6.98
N GLU A 176 33.74 -8.08 -7.78
CA GLU A 176 32.91 -6.97 -7.31
C GLU A 176 31.85 -7.42 -6.31
N VAL A 177 31.17 -8.56 -6.56
CA VAL A 177 30.24 -9.15 -5.59
C VAL A 177 30.92 -9.48 -4.28
N ALA A 178 32.13 -10.05 -4.30
CA ALA A 178 32.89 -10.39 -3.09
C ALA A 178 33.27 -9.15 -2.27
N ARG A 179 33.46 -7.99 -2.90
CA ARG A 179 33.77 -6.71 -2.24
C ARG A 179 32.56 -6.09 -1.51
N GLY A 180 31.33 -6.48 -1.86
CA GLY A 180 30.10 -5.97 -1.25
C GLY A 180 30.02 -6.29 0.24
N ARG A 181 29.46 -5.38 1.03
CA ARG A 181 29.32 -5.48 2.50
C ARG A 181 27.88 -5.24 2.92
N ALA A 182 27.52 -5.78 4.07
CA ALA A 182 26.20 -5.61 4.67
C ALA A 182 25.80 -4.14 4.84
N GLU A 183 26.76 -3.26 5.13
CA GLU A 183 26.55 -1.84 5.38
C GLU A 183 26.45 -1.00 4.10
N ASP A 184 26.80 -1.56 2.93
CA ASP A 184 26.62 -0.85 1.65
C ASP A 184 25.14 -0.55 1.44
N THR A 185 24.84 0.67 0.95
CA THR A 185 23.47 1.06 0.64
C THR A 185 22.94 0.21 -0.52
N ALA A 186 21.88 -0.55 -0.26
CA ALA A 186 21.27 -1.46 -1.22
C ALA A 186 20.22 -0.78 -2.11
N VAL A 187 19.60 0.30 -1.60
CA VAL A 187 18.58 1.07 -2.34
C VAL A 187 18.44 2.47 -1.72
N ILE A 188 18.15 3.46 -2.55
CA ILE A 188 17.60 4.75 -2.11
C ILE A 188 16.13 4.77 -2.53
N ALA A 189 15.22 4.66 -1.55
CA ALA A 189 13.78 4.70 -1.78
C ALA A 189 13.24 6.11 -1.49
N TYR A 190 12.68 6.77 -2.51
CA TYR A 190 12.12 8.10 -2.34
C TYR A 190 10.70 8.04 -1.78
N THR A 191 10.49 8.74 -0.66
CA THR A 191 9.17 8.84 -0.03
C THR A 191 8.55 10.20 -0.33
N SER A 192 7.28 10.21 -0.71
CA SER A 192 6.51 11.45 -0.80
C SER A 192 6.26 11.99 0.61
N GLY A 193 7.11 12.90 1.07
CA GLY A 193 6.87 13.63 2.30
C GLY A 193 5.55 14.40 2.20
N THR A 194 4.78 14.42 3.27
CA THR A 194 3.47 15.11 3.33
C THR A 194 3.57 16.63 3.25
N THR A 195 4.78 17.18 3.23
CA THR A 195 5.04 18.63 3.39
C THR A 195 6.11 19.21 2.47
N GLY A 196 6.60 18.47 1.44
CA GLY A 196 7.68 19.02 0.62
C GLY A 196 8.18 18.07 -0.45
N GLN A 197 9.39 18.32 -0.93
CA GLN A 197 10.10 17.47 -1.91
C GLN A 197 10.31 16.05 -1.36
N PRO A 198 10.25 15.00 -2.23
CA PRO A 198 10.51 13.63 -1.82
C PRO A 198 11.89 13.46 -1.16
N LYS A 199 11.95 12.66 -0.09
CA LYS A 199 13.19 12.37 0.64
C LYS A 199 13.69 10.97 0.27
N GLY A 200 14.95 10.81 -0.06
CA GLY A 200 15.56 9.53 -0.41
C GLY A 200 16.04 8.77 0.83
N ALA A 201 15.29 7.81 1.32
CA ALA A 201 15.69 6.95 2.44
C ALA A 201 16.74 5.94 1.99
N MET A 202 17.92 5.94 2.62
CA MET A 202 19.00 5.00 2.34
C MET A 202 18.86 3.74 3.19
N LEU A 203 18.73 2.60 2.54
CA LEU A 203 18.62 1.30 3.19
C LEU A 203 19.80 0.41 2.80
N SER A 204 20.50 -0.12 3.80
CA SER A 204 21.62 -1.03 3.57
C SER A 204 21.13 -2.46 3.27
N HIS A 205 22.02 -3.28 2.72
CA HIS A 205 21.77 -4.71 2.61
C HIS A 205 21.43 -5.35 3.96
N ARG A 206 22.13 -4.94 5.04
CA ARG A 206 21.82 -5.39 6.40
C ARG A 206 20.39 -5.09 6.79
N ASN A 207 19.93 -3.83 6.61
CA ASN A 207 18.59 -3.42 7.01
C ASN A 207 17.52 -4.31 6.37
N LEU A 208 17.63 -4.51 5.07
CA LEU A 208 16.65 -5.26 4.28
C LEU A 208 16.73 -6.77 4.55
N ILE A 209 17.93 -7.35 4.62
CA ILE A 209 18.12 -8.79 4.82
C ILE A 209 17.69 -9.22 6.23
N GLU A 210 18.03 -8.47 7.28
CA GLU A 210 17.63 -8.79 8.65
C GLU A 210 16.11 -8.69 8.81
N THR A 211 15.49 -7.64 8.25
CA THR A 211 14.03 -7.49 8.25
C THR A 211 13.35 -8.62 7.49
N ALA A 212 13.87 -8.96 6.30
CA ALA A 212 13.36 -10.09 5.51
C ALA A 212 13.45 -11.42 6.30
N ARG A 213 14.58 -11.69 6.97
CA ARG A 213 14.78 -12.88 7.82
C ARG A 213 13.77 -12.95 8.96
N SER A 214 13.55 -11.84 9.68
CA SER A 214 12.58 -11.78 10.77
C SER A 214 11.17 -12.09 10.31
N ALA A 215 10.76 -11.57 9.13
CA ALA A 215 9.46 -11.87 8.54
C ALA A 215 9.36 -13.31 8.02
N ILE A 216 10.42 -13.83 7.39
CA ILE A 216 10.49 -15.22 6.90
C ILE A 216 10.37 -16.21 8.07
N GLU A 217 11.07 -15.95 9.17
CA GLU A 217 10.99 -16.77 10.38
C GLU A 217 9.59 -16.73 11.00
N ARG A 218 9.01 -15.53 11.15
CA ARG A 218 7.66 -15.32 11.68
C ARG A 218 6.61 -16.11 10.90
N GLU A 219 6.67 -16.06 9.59
CA GLU A 219 5.69 -16.66 8.68
C GLU A 219 6.07 -18.05 8.17
N ARG A 220 7.25 -18.52 8.55
CA ARG A 220 7.81 -19.79 8.07
C ARG A 220 7.82 -19.86 6.54
N LEU A 221 8.23 -18.77 5.89
CA LEU A 221 8.32 -18.73 4.43
C LEU A 221 9.45 -19.64 3.96
N THR A 222 9.23 -20.30 2.84
CA THR A 222 10.20 -21.24 2.26
C THR A 222 10.41 -20.96 0.77
N ALA A 223 11.33 -21.66 0.15
CA ALA A 223 11.52 -21.58 -1.28
C ALA A 223 10.28 -22.04 -2.09
N ALA A 224 9.29 -22.68 -1.47
CA ALA A 224 8.07 -23.13 -2.14
C ALA A 224 7.02 -22.02 -2.36
N GLU A 225 7.23 -20.85 -1.80
CA GLU A 225 6.27 -19.75 -1.94
C GLU A 225 6.25 -19.21 -3.38
N GLU A 226 5.10 -18.68 -3.75
CA GLU A 226 4.83 -17.95 -4.98
C GLU A 226 4.23 -16.59 -4.61
N VAL A 227 4.85 -15.50 -5.06
CA VAL A 227 4.39 -14.12 -4.80
C VAL A 227 4.04 -13.41 -6.11
N MET A 228 3.03 -12.56 -6.10
CA MET A 228 2.70 -11.68 -7.22
C MET A 228 3.38 -10.32 -7.02
N ALA A 229 4.25 -9.93 -7.94
CA ALA A 229 4.92 -8.63 -7.98
C ALA A 229 4.14 -7.68 -8.89
N TYR A 230 3.31 -6.85 -8.30
CA TYR A 230 2.43 -5.91 -9.02
C TYR A 230 2.35 -4.54 -8.33
N LEU A 231 3.03 -4.40 -7.21
CA LEU A 231 3.13 -3.12 -6.50
C LEU A 231 4.23 -2.29 -7.17
N PRO A 232 4.13 -0.96 -7.17
CA PRO A 232 5.16 -0.11 -7.78
C PRO A 232 6.56 -0.44 -7.26
N MET A 233 7.53 -0.63 -8.15
CA MET A 233 8.92 -0.96 -7.78
C MET A 233 9.59 0.10 -6.91
N ALA A 234 9.15 1.36 -7.02
CA ALA A 234 9.60 2.46 -6.17
C ALA A 234 9.10 2.36 -4.72
N TRP A 235 8.06 1.57 -4.47
CA TRP A 235 7.54 1.38 -3.13
C TRP A 235 8.33 0.32 -2.37
N ILE A 236 8.77 0.65 -1.15
CA ILE A 236 9.60 -0.26 -0.34
C ILE A 236 8.92 -1.61 -0.07
N GLY A 237 7.59 -1.68 -0.12
CA GLY A 237 6.85 -2.94 0.01
C GLY A 237 7.16 -3.90 -1.13
N ASP A 238 7.19 -3.46 -2.38
CA ASP A 238 7.61 -4.32 -3.49
C ASP A 238 9.05 -4.80 -3.29
N HIS A 239 9.95 -3.87 -2.98
CA HIS A 239 11.35 -4.21 -2.72
C HIS A 239 11.51 -5.25 -1.60
N MET A 240 10.67 -5.21 -0.56
CA MET A 240 10.69 -6.20 0.52
C MET A 240 10.02 -7.52 0.11
N PHE A 241 8.78 -7.48 -0.38
CA PHE A 241 7.98 -8.69 -0.60
C PHE A 241 8.35 -9.44 -1.88
N SER A 242 8.67 -8.72 -2.97
CA SER A 242 8.97 -9.32 -4.28
C SER A 242 10.47 -9.58 -4.49
N PHE A 243 11.35 -8.69 -3.99
CA PHE A 243 12.79 -8.79 -4.19
C PHE A 243 13.53 -9.32 -2.94
N GLY A 244 13.50 -8.60 -1.83
CA GLY A 244 14.32 -8.89 -0.66
C GLY A 244 14.05 -10.26 -0.05
N GLN A 245 12.78 -10.59 0.21
CA GLN A 245 12.41 -11.88 0.78
C GLN A 245 12.64 -13.03 -0.20
N SER A 246 12.45 -12.82 -1.52
CA SER A 246 12.74 -13.86 -2.52
C SER A 246 14.24 -14.18 -2.57
N MET A 247 15.11 -13.16 -2.48
CA MET A 247 16.58 -13.37 -2.41
C MET A 247 16.97 -14.16 -1.16
N VAL A 248 16.34 -13.90 -0.02
CA VAL A 248 16.65 -14.59 1.25
C VAL A 248 16.11 -16.01 1.27
N ALA A 249 14.85 -16.24 0.89
CA ALA A 249 14.16 -17.53 0.98
C ALA A 249 14.29 -18.39 -0.28
N GLY A 250 14.54 -17.80 -1.45
CA GLY A 250 14.66 -18.53 -2.72
C GLY A 250 13.33 -18.87 -3.38
N PHE A 251 12.23 -18.17 -3.08
CA PHE A 251 10.92 -18.39 -3.68
C PHE A 251 10.75 -17.70 -5.04
N THR A 252 9.62 -17.96 -5.70
CA THR A 252 9.32 -17.47 -7.03
C THR A 252 8.54 -16.17 -6.99
N THR A 253 8.98 -15.17 -7.77
CA THR A 253 8.30 -13.90 -8.01
C THR A 253 7.60 -13.93 -9.37
N ASN A 254 6.35 -13.48 -9.46
CA ASN A 254 5.55 -13.50 -10.69
C ASN A 254 5.12 -12.08 -11.05
N CYS A 255 5.58 -11.57 -12.20
CA CYS A 255 5.25 -10.26 -12.73
C CYS A 255 4.03 -10.38 -13.66
N PRO A 256 2.92 -9.69 -13.41
CA PRO A 256 1.74 -9.72 -14.26
C PRO A 256 2.02 -9.04 -15.61
N GLU A 257 1.16 -9.31 -16.60
CA GLU A 257 1.31 -8.71 -17.93
C GLU A 257 1.10 -7.19 -17.90
N SER A 258 0.13 -6.73 -17.13
CA SER A 258 -0.15 -5.30 -16.93
C SER A 258 -0.96 -5.06 -15.67
N ALA A 259 -1.08 -3.80 -15.25
CA ALA A 259 -1.96 -3.42 -14.15
C ALA A 259 -3.43 -3.81 -14.40
N ALA A 260 -3.90 -3.82 -15.65
CA ALA A 260 -5.26 -4.20 -16.02
C ALA A 260 -5.50 -5.72 -15.90
N THR A 261 -4.47 -6.55 -16.07
CA THR A 261 -4.58 -8.02 -16.08
C THR A 261 -4.31 -8.66 -14.72
N VAL A 262 -3.84 -7.90 -13.71
CA VAL A 262 -3.42 -8.42 -12.39
C VAL A 262 -4.41 -9.44 -11.80
N LEU A 263 -5.73 -9.17 -11.86
CA LEU A 263 -6.73 -10.09 -11.29
C LEU A 263 -6.88 -11.40 -12.10
N ALA A 264 -6.65 -11.36 -13.41
CA ALA A 264 -6.63 -12.56 -14.26
C ALA A 264 -5.36 -13.37 -13.99
N ASP A 265 -4.23 -12.69 -13.95
CA ASP A 265 -2.92 -13.28 -13.71
C ASP A 265 -2.79 -13.87 -12.30
N LEU A 266 -3.43 -13.23 -11.31
CA LEU A 266 -3.57 -13.75 -9.94
C LEU A 266 -4.26 -15.12 -9.92
N LYS A 267 -5.31 -15.29 -10.74
CA LYS A 267 -6.01 -16.60 -10.86
C LYS A 267 -5.16 -17.68 -11.47
N GLU A 268 -4.39 -17.35 -12.49
CA GLU A 268 -3.56 -18.29 -13.21
C GLU A 268 -2.41 -18.80 -12.35
N ILE A 269 -1.76 -17.92 -11.60
CA ILE A 269 -0.65 -18.24 -10.71
C ILE A 269 -1.15 -18.92 -9.43
N GLY A 270 -2.17 -18.36 -8.79
CA GLY A 270 -2.63 -18.78 -7.47
C GLY A 270 -1.50 -18.68 -6.45
N PRO A 271 -1.07 -17.45 -6.04
CA PRO A 271 0.06 -17.27 -5.14
C PRO A 271 -0.20 -17.91 -3.78
N THR A 272 0.87 -18.33 -3.10
CA THR A 272 0.82 -18.83 -1.73
C THR A 272 0.99 -17.71 -0.71
N TYR A 273 1.63 -16.63 -1.13
CA TYR A 273 1.95 -15.45 -0.36
C TYR A 273 1.50 -14.19 -1.10
N PHE A 274 0.63 -13.40 -0.48
CA PHE A 274 -0.02 -12.27 -1.14
C PHE A 274 -0.05 -11.04 -0.25
N PHE A 275 0.39 -9.92 -0.78
CA PHE A 275 0.23 -8.61 -0.15
C PHE A 275 -0.67 -7.73 -1.02
N ALA A 276 -1.63 -7.05 -0.40
CA ALA A 276 -2.44 -6.05 -1.08
C ALA A 276 -2.83 -4.90 -0.15
N PRO A 277 -2.80 -3.64 -0.61
CA PRO A 277 -3.43 -2.54 0.09
C PRO A 277 -4.94 -2.75 0.24
N PRO A 278 -5.60 -2.14 1.25
CA PRO A 278 -7.04 -2.30 1.51
C PRO A 278 -7.92 -2.13 0.28
N ARG A 279 -7.60 -1.15 -0.57
CA ARG A 279 -8.35 -0.87 -1.80
C ARG A 279 -8.41 -2.03 -2.79
N ILE A 280 -7.33 -2.80 -2.92
CA ILE A 280 -7.33 -3.98 -3.79
C ILE A 280 -8.29 -5.03 -3.24
N TRP A 281 -8.28 -5.25 -1.92
CA TRP A 281 -9.23 -6.13 -1.24
C TRP A 281 -10.69 -5.67 -1.45
N GLU A 282 -10.95 -4.37 -1.35
CA GLU A 282 -12.27 -3.76 -1.61
C GLU A 282 -12.74 -3.98 -3.06
N ASN A 283 -11.88 -3.70 -4.04
CA ASN A 283 -12.20 -3.88 -5.46
C ASN A 283 -12.53 -5.34 -5.78
N ILE A 284 -11.78 -6.28 -5.22
CA ILE A 284 -12.04 -7.71 -5.39
C ILE A 284 -13.40 -8.08 -4.76
N LEU A 285 -13.68 -7.63 -3.54
CA LEU A 285 -14.97 -7.88 -2.87
C LEU A 285 -16.15 -7.30 -3.68
N THR A 286 -16.03 -6.05 -4.12
CA THR A 286 -17.07 -5.38 -4.93
C THR A 286 -17.35 -6.18 -6.20
N SER A 287 -16.31 -6.60 -6.92
CA SER A 287 -16.45 -7.43 -8.12
C SER A 287 -17.15 -8.77 -7.85
N VAL A 288 -16.88 -9.38 -6.69
CA VAL A 288 -17.54 -10.61 -6.24
C VAL A 288 -19.03 -10.36 -5.99
N MET A 289 -19.35 -9.31 -5.23
CA MET A 289 -20.74 -9.03 -4.84
C MET A 289 -21.62 -8.67 -6.04
N ILE A 290 -21.11 -7.89 -7.00
CA ILE A 290 -21.81 -7.61 -8.26
C ILE A 290 -22.13 -8.92 -8.98
N ARG A 291 -21.15 -9.79 -9.16
CA ARG A 291 -21.37 -11.10 -9.82
C ARG A 291 -22.34 -12.00 -9.08
N VAL A 292 -22.35 -11.97 -7.76
CA VAL A 292 -23.32 -12.73 -6.92
C VAL A 292 -24.72 -12.17 -7.12
N ASP A 293 -24.88 -10.85 -7.14
CA ASP A 293 -26.19 -10.20 -7.33
C ASP A 293 -26.77 -10.44 -8.73
N ASP A 294 -25.92 -10.61 -9.75
CA ASP A 294 -26.32 -10.93 -11.13
C ASP A 294 -26.67 -12.42 -11.34
N THR A 295 -26.48 -13.29 -10.33
CA THR A 295 -26.82 -14.70 -10.46
C THR A 295 -28.32 -14.97 -10.25
N VAL A 296 -28.77 -16.17 -10.69
CA VAL A 296 -30.15 -16.63 -10.42
C VAL A 296 -30.45 -16.65 -8.92
N TRP A 297 -31.69 -16.34 -8.55
CA TRP A 297 -32.10 -16.13 -7.16
C TRP A 297 -31.71 -17.27 -6.19
N VAL A 298 -31.78 -18.53 -6.63
CA VAL A 298 -31.41 -19.70 -5.82
C VAL A 298 -29.94 -19.66 -5.44
N LYS A 299 -29.08 -19.44 -6.43
CA LYS A 299 -27.62 -19.37 -6.23
C LYS A 299 -27.24 -18.17 -5.35
N ARG A 300 -27.84 -17.01 -5.58
CA ARG A 300 -27.65 -15.81 -4.76
C ARG A 300 -28.05 -16.08 -3.31
N ARG A 301 -29.24 -16.68 -3.06
CA ARG A 301 -29.68 -17.01 -1.70
C ARG A 301 -28.77 -18.01 -1.01
N MET A 302 -28.29 -19.02 -1.74
CA MET A 302 -27.30 -19.99 -1.25
C MET A 302 -25.99 -19.30 -0.86
N VAL A 303 -25.44 -18.44 -1.70
CA VAL A 303 -24.19 -17.71 -1.42
C VAL A 303 -24.36 -16.85 -0.18
N HIS A 304 -25.41 -16.04 -0.07
CA HIS A 304 -25.65 -15.21 1.11
C HIS A 304 -25.82 -16.03 2.40
N PHE A 305 -26.51 -17.17 2.34
CA PHE A 305 -26.68 -18.06 3.49
C PHE A 305 -25.31 -18.57 3.99
N PHE A 306 -24.50 -19.11 3.09
CA PHE A 306 -23.19 -19.64 3.45
C PHE A 306 -22.19 -18.55 3.86
N LEU A 307 -22.19 -17.38 3.22
CA LEU A 307 -21.36 -16.25 3.65
C LEU A 307 -21.76 -15.79 5.07
N GLY A 308 -23.05 -15.75 5.38
CA GLY A 308 -23.54 -15.46 6.73
C GLY A 308 -23.06 -16.49 7.76
N LEU A 309 -23.09 -17.78 7.41
CA LEU A 309 -22.57 -18.86 8.23
C LEU A 309 -21.06 -18.72 8.44
N ALA A 310 -20.30 -18.48 7.39
CA ALA A 310 -18.86 -18.31 7.44
C ALA A 310 -18.44 -17.16 8.39
N ARG A 311 -19.11 -16.01 8.27
CA ARG A 311 -18.90 -14.85 9.17
C ARG A 311 -19.19 -15.19 10.63
N ARG A 312 -20.27 -15.92 10.93
CA ARG A 312 -20.56 -16.36 12.32
C ARG A 312 -19.46 -17.27 12.87
N VAL A 313 -18.96 -18.19 12.04
CA VAL A 313 -17.86 -19.07 12.42
C VAL A 313 -16.59 -18.26 12.71
N GLU A 314 -16.23 -17.33 11.80
CA GLU A 314 -15.01 -16.54 11.97
C GLU A 314 -15.08 -15.58 13.16
N ARG A 315 -16.20 -14.90 13.40
CA ARG A 315 -16.39 -14.06 14.60
C ARG A 315 -16.16 -14.82 15.89
N ARG A 316 -16.62 -16.09 15.97
CA ARG A 316 -16.36 -16.94 17.13
C ARG A 316 -14.89 -17.33 17.23
N ARG A 317 -14.23 -17.62 16.11
CA ARG A 317 -12.78 -17.91 16.08
C ARG A 317 -11.96 -16.70 16.54
N LEU A 318 -12.25 -15.52 16.02
CA LEU A 318 -11.59 -14.28 16.46
C LEU A 318 -11.82 -13.96 17.93
N ALA A 319 -12.97 -14.36 18.48
CA ALA A 319 -13.27 -14.26 19.93
C ALA A 319 -12.73 -15.45 20.76
N HIS A 320 -11.87 -16.30 20.19
CA HIS A 320 -11.36 -17.54 20.81
C HIS A 320 -12.46 -18.47 21.34
N ARG A 321 -13.64 -18.47 20.68
CA ARG A 321 -14.80 -19.32 21.05
C ARG A 321 -15.02 -20.39 19.98
N ALA A 322 -15.41 -21.59 20.43
CA ALA A 322 -15.78 -22.66 19.49
C ALA A 322 -17.02 -22.29 18.67
N PRO A 323 -17.05 -22.59 17.35
CA PRO A 323 -18.25 -22.45 16.54
C PRO A 323 -19.41 -23.28 17.09
N ALA A 324 -20.67 -22.85 16.83
CA ALA A 324 -21.85 -23.64 17.19
C ALA A 324 -21.83 -24.99 16.45
N LEU A 325 -22.41 -26.02 17.07
CA LEU A 325 -22.37 -27.39 16.53
C LEU A 325 -22.94 -27.44 15.09
N LEU A 326 -24.08 -26.79 14.87
CA LEU A 326 -24.70 -26.71 13.55
C LEU A 326 -23.83 -25.97 12.53
N ASP A 327 -23.23 -24.84 12.92
CA ASP A 327 -22.33 -24.07 12.07
C ASP A 327 -21.08 -24.91 11.72
N ARG A 328 -20.57 -25.71 12.66
CA ARG A 328 -19.43 -26.61 12.44
C ARG A 328 -19.75 -27.74 11.46
N LEU A 329 -20.99 -28.27 11.49
CA LEU A 329 -21.43 -29.32 10.56
C LEU A 329 -21.70 -28.76 9.14
N LEU A 330 -22.25 -27.56 9.04
CA LEU A 330 -22.58 -26.93 7.74
C LEU A 330 -21.39 -26.25 7.06
N TYR A 331 -20.34 -25.88 7.81
CA TYR A 331 -19.19 -25.18 7.24
C TYR A 331 -18.46 -25.97 6.12
N PRO A 332 -18.24 -27.28 6.22
CA PRO A 332 -17.66 -28.06 5.13
C PRO A 332 -18.52 -28.09 3.86
N LEU A 333 -19.84 -28.08 4.00
CA LEU A 333 -20.75 -27.98 2.86
C LEU A 333 -20.64 -26.61 2.19
N GLY A 334 -20.54 -25.54 2.99
CA GLY A 334 -20.27 -24.18 2.50
C GLY A 334 -18.90 -24.09 1.78
N TRP A 335 -17.90 -24.83 2.28
CA TRP A 335 -16.61 -24.92 1.63
C TRP A 335 -16.71 -25.52 0.22
N LEU A 336 -17.41 -26.65 0.09
CA LEU A 336 -17.59 -27.32 -1.19
C LEU A 336 -18.39 -26.48 -2.19
N LEU A 337 -19.47 -25.82 -1.75
CA LEU A 337 -20.43 -25.16 -2.62
C LEU A 337 -20.10 -23.67 -2.90
N VAL A 338 -19.45 -22.99 -1.97
CA VAL A 338 -19.27 -21.52 -2.03
C VAL A 338 -17.83 -21.09 -1.78
N TYR A 339 -17.22 -21.40 -0.61
CA TYR A 339 -15.96 -20.80 -0.22
C TYR A 339 -14.78 -21.29 -1.06
N GLY A 340 -14.67 -22.60 -1.32
CA GLY A 340 -13.64 -23.20 -2.16
C GLY A 340 -13.70 -22.66 -3.59
N PRO A 341 -14.84 -22.79 -4.30
CA PRO A 341 -15.01 -22.24 -5.65
C PRO A 341 -14.79 -20.73 -5.73
N LEU A 342 -15.20 -19.96 -4.71
CA LEU A 342 -14.99 -18.53 -4.71
C LEU A 342 -13.50 -18.18 -4.54
N ARG A 343 -12.80 -18.81 -3.62
CA ARG A 343 -11.35 -18.63 -3.44
C ARG A 343 -10.57 -19.00 -4.69
N ASP A 344 -10.93 -20.11 -5.33
CA ASP A 344 -10.29 -20.57 -6.57
C ASP A 344 -10.51 -19.57 -7.70
N ASN A 345 -11.74 -19.10 -7.88
CA ASN A 345 -12.09 -18.05 -8.84
C ASN A 345 -11.39 -16.71 -8.58
N LEU A 346 -10.94 -16.45 -7.37
CA LEU A 346 -10.19 -15.25 -7.01
C LEU A 346 -8.65 -15.45 -7.08
N GLY A 347 -8.19 -16.66 -7.46
CA GLY A 347 -6.76 -16.99 -7.40
C GLY A 347 -6.22 -17.15 -5.98
N MET A 348 -7.11 -17.27 -4.98
CA MET A 348 -6.74 -17.31 -3.56
C MET A 348 -6.76 -18.72 -2.97
N GLY A 349 -6.96 -19.74 -3.82
CA GLY A 349 -7.07 -21.14 -3.38
C GLY A 349 -5.84 -21.63 -2.64
N LYS A 350 -4.65 -21.22 -3.06
CA LYS A 350 -3.36 -21.62 -2.48
C LYS A 350 -2.81 -20.66 -1.43
N ILE A 351 -3.43 -19.49 -1.21
CA ILE A 351 -2.93 -18.49 -0.26
C ILE A 351 -2.80 -19.10 1.13
N ARG A 352 -1.58 -19.09 1.65
CA ARG A 352 -1.21 -19.51 3.00
C ARG A 352 -1.10 -18.31 3.94
N VAL A 353 -0.50 -17.23 3.46
CA VAL A 353 -0.35 -15.97 4.17
C VAL A 353 -0.76 -14.82 3.26
N ALA A 354 -1.58 -13.93 3.75
CA ALA A 354 -1.91 -12.70 3.08
C ALA A 354 -1.78 -11.51 4.02
N TYR A 355 -1.38 -10.35 3.48
CA TYR A 355 -1.24 -9.13 4.23
C TYR A 355 -2.04 -7.97 3.64
N THR A 356 -2.36 -7.05 4.53
CA THR A 356 -2.81 -5.71 4.19
C THR A 356 -2.09 -4.68 5.07
N ALA A 357 -1.77 -3.54 4.50
CA ALA A 357 -1.12 -2.42 5.18
C ALA A 357 -1.27 -1.12 4.41
N GLY A 358 -0.72 -0.04 4.99
CA GLY A 358 -0.71 1.31 4.42
C GLY A 358 -1.87 2.17 4.89
N GLU A 359 -3.04 1.55 5.10
CA GLU A 359 -4.23 2.14 5.73
C GLU A 359 -4.96 1.05 6.54
N ALA A 360 -5.86 1.46 7.43
CA ALA A 360 -6.69 0.51 8.16
C ALA A 360 -7.68 -0.17 7.20
N ILE A 361 -7.72 -1.49 7.23
CA ILE A 361 -8.74 -2.26 6.51
C ILE A 361 -10.03 -2.30 7.34
N GLY A 362 -11.19 -2.17 6.67
CA GLY A 362 -12.47 -2.28 7.34
C GLY A 362 -12.70 -3.64 8.00
N PRO A 363 -13.25 -3.69 9.22
CA PRO A 363 -13.50 -4.95 9.92
C PRO A 363 -14.40 -5.90 9.12
N GLU A 364 -15.37 -5.37 8.38
CA GLU A 364 -16.26 -6.17 7.52
C GLU A 364 -15.52 -6.80 6.34
N LEU A 365 -14.62 -6.04 5.72
CA LEU A 365 -13.76 -6.49 4.63
C LEU A 365 -12.78 -7.56 5.12
N PHE A 366 -12.14 -7.29 6.24
CA PHE A 366 -11.19 -8.20 6.88
C PHE A 366 -11.87 -9.51 7.29
N GLU A 367 -13.04 -9.43 7.96
CA GLU A 367 -13.88 -10.56 8.34
C GLU A 367 -14.34 -11.37 7.13
N PHE A 368 -14.68 -10.71 6.01
CA PHE A 368 -15.10 -11.39 4.79
C PHE A 368 -14.02 -12.36 4.29
N TYR A 369 -12.80 -11.88 4.05
CA TYR A 369 -11.74 -12.73 3.54
C TYR A 369 -11.34 -13.84 4.51
N ARG A 370 -11.26 -13.52 5.79
CA ARG A 370 -10.97 -14.53 6.81
C ARG A 370 -12.09 -15.59 6.91
N SER A 371 -13.34 -15.18 6.76
CA SER A 371 -14.48 -16.12 6.76
C SER A 371 -14.41 -17.10 5.58
N LEU A 372 -13.85 -16.69 4.44
CA LEU A 372 -13.54 -17.58 3.33
C LEU A 372 -12.31 -18.47 3.57
N GLY A 373 -11.64 -18.34 4.72
CA GLY A 373 -10.42 -19.09 5.05
C GLY A 373 -9.15 -18.51 4.41
N VAL A 374 -9.17 -17.27 3.91
CA VAL A 374 -7.96 -16.54 3.50
C VAL A 374 -7.31 -15.97 4.76
N ASN A 375 -6.07 -16.37 5.05
CA ASN A 375 -5.35 -15.93 6.25
C ASN A 375 -4.79 -14.50 6.09
N VAL A 376 -5.70 -13.53 6.00
CA VAL A 376 -5.33 -12.10 5.94
C VAL A 376 -4.91 -11.63 7.32
N LYS A 377 -3.81 -10.90 7.37
CA LYS A 377 -3.24 -10.27 8.57
C LYS A 377 -2.91 -8.81 8.29
N GLN A 378 -2.90 -7.99 9.32
CA GLN A 378 -2.42 -6.61 9.23
C GLN A 378 -0.94 -6.54 9.60
N LEU A 379 -0.23 -5.63 8.97
CA LEU A 379 1.12 -5.25 9.32
C LEU A 379 1.26 -3.72 9.35
N TYR A 380 2.29 -3.26 10.03
CA TYR A 380 2.68 -1.86 10.09
C TYR A 380 4.15 -1.71 9.80
N GLY A 381 4.48 -0.70 9.02
CA GLY A 381 5.84 -0.32 8.71
C GLY A 381 5.89 0.89 7.78
N MET A 382 7.09 1.35 7.52
CA MET A 382 7.37 2.50 6.67
C MET A 382 8.70 2.30 5.96
N THR A 383 9.06 3.17 5.03
CA THR A 383 10.30 3.04 4.26
C THR A 383 11.51 3.02 5.17
N GLU A 384 11.52 3.88 6.19
CA GLU A 384 12.61 4.04 7.16
C GLU A 384 12.78 2.83 8.09
N SER A 385 11.86 1.85 8.04
CA SER A 385 11.92 0.56 8.76
C SER A 385 12.12 -0.65 7.85
N SER A 386 12.53 -0.45 6.60
CA SER A 386 12.58 -1.53 5.60
C SER A 386 11.22 -2.23 5.42
N ALA A 387 10.13 -1.46 5.41
CA ALA A 387 8.73 -1.87 5.26
C ALA A 387 8.05 -2.52 6.48
N LEU A 388 8.77 -3.03 7.48
CA LEU A 388 8.15 -3.87 8.51
C LEU A 388 8.58 -3.46 9.93
N ILE A 389 7.60 -3.23 10.80
CA ILE A 389 7.77 -2.95 12.25
C ILE A 389 6.97 -3.97 13.07
N CYS A 390 5.65 -4.07 12.80
CA CYS A 390 4.73 -4.97 13.49
C CYS A 390 4.00 -5.85 12.48
N ILE A 391 3.72 -7.11 12.86
CA ILE A 391 2.96 -8.07 12.06
C ILE A 391 2.09 -8.91 12.99
N GLN A 392 0.81 -9.08 12.65
CA GLN A 392 -0.09 -9.99 13.34
C GLN A 392 0.36 -11.46 13.18
N GLN A 393 0.13 -12.26 14.20
CA GLN A 393 0.52 -13.67 14.22
C GLN A 393 -0.65 -14.60 13.88
N ASP A 394 -0.31 -15.80 13.38
CA ASP A 394 -1.30 -16.86 13.23
C ASP A 394 -1.92 -17.22 14.58
N GLY A 395 -3.25 -17.28 14.62
CA GLY A 395 -4.00 -17.56 15.85
C GLY A 395 -4.23 -16.36 16.78
N ASP A 396 -3.55 -15.21 16.52
CA ASP A 396 -3.74 -13.97 17.29
C ASP A 396 -3.91 -12.78 16.33
N VAL A 397 -4.99 -12.83 15.57
CA VAL A 397 -5.37 -11.79 14.61
C VAL A 397 -6.53 -10.98 15.17
N ARG A 398 -6.41 -9.64 15.13
CA ARG A 398 -7.40 -8.69 15.63
C ARG A 398 -7.76 -7.68 14.55
N LEU A 399 -9.02 -7.25 14.55
CA LEU A 399 -9.55 -6.42 13.47
C LEU A 399 -9.00 -4.98 13.46
N ASP A 400 -8.53 -4.50 14.60
CA ASP A 400 -8.22 -3.07 14.83
C ASP A 400 -6.78 -2.82 15.28
N THR A 401 -5.90 -3.83 15.18
CA THR A 401 -4.48 -3.73 15.53
C THR A 401 -3.58 -4.13 14.38
N VAL A 402 -2.31 -3.76 14.44
CA VAL A 402 -1.29 -4.15 13.46
C VAL A 402 -0.35 -5.25 13.98
N GLY A 403 -0.68 -5.82 15.14
CA GLY A 403 0.08 -6.91 15.77
C GLY A 403 1.22 -6.44 16.67
N PRO A 404 1.94 -7.40 17.26
CA PRO A 404 3.12 -7.14 18.07
C PRO A 404 4.34 -6.79 17.17
N PRO A 405 5.40 -6.18 17.73
CA PRO A 405 6.66 -5.96 17.03
C PRO A 405 7.28 -7.25 16.48
N LEU A 406 7.97 -7.12 15.34
CA LEU A 406 8.77 -8.21 14.80
C LEU A 406 9.94 -8.58 15.74
N PRO A 407 10.43 -9.82 15.68
CA PRO A 407 11.65 -10.19 16.40
C PRO A 407 12.81 -9.24 16.08
N GLY A 408 13.45 -8.71 17.12
CA GLY A 408 14.56 -7.76 17.01
C GLY A 408 14.13 -6.30 16.80
N VAL A 409 12.84 -6.01 16.74
CA VAL A 409 12.29 -4.64 16.69
C VAL A 409 11.73 -4.27 18.05
N GLU A 410 12.15 -3.13 18.57
CA GLU A 410 11.59 -2.51 19.76
C GLU A 410 10.67 -1.36 19.37
N VAL A 411 9.52 -1.26 20.01
CA VAL A 411 8.54 -0.18 19.79
C VAL A 411 8.20 0.43 21.15
N ARG A 412 8.15 1.75 21.21
CA ARG A 412 7.67 2.49 22.38
C ARG A 412 6.75 3.63 21.95
N ILE A 413 5.91 4.07 22.85
CA ILE A 413 5.06 5.25 22.69
C ILE A 413 5.68 6.40 23.46
N SER A 414 5.86 7.55 22.79
CA SER A 414 6.36 8.77 23.43
C SER A 414 5.33 9.37 24.39
N GLU A 415 5.72 10.34 25.20
CA GLU A 415 4.80 11.10 26.06
C GLU A 415 3.71 11.83 25.28
N THR A 416 3.96 12.16 24.02
CA THR A 416 3.00 12.80 23.12
C THR A 416 2.10 11.81 22.38
N GLY A 417 2.29 10.49 22.59
CA GLY A 417 1.51 9.44 21.93
C GLY A 417 2.08 9.00 20.58
N GLU A 418 3.27 9.48 20.19
CA GLU A 418 3.93 9.08 18.95
C GLU A 418 4.55 7.70 19.07
N VAL A 419 4.38 6.88 18.04
CA VAL A 419 5.04 5.58 17.91
C VAL A 419 6.49 5.77 17.50
N MET A 420 7.40 5.29 18.33
CA MET A 420 8.84 5.26 18.07
C MET A 420 9.32 3.82 17.98
N TYR A 421 10.29 3.56 17.12
CA TYR A 421 10.84 2.22 16.97
C TYR A 421 12.36 2.23 16.77
N ARG A 422 13.00 1.11 17.10
CA ARG A 422 14.40 0.82 16.75
C ARG A 422 14.54 -0.66 16.40
N GLY A 423 15.54 -0.99 15.58
CA GLY A 423 15.81 -2.36 15.18
C GLY A 423 16.74 -2.44 13.98
N PRO A 424 17.06 -3.65 13.51
CA PRO A 424 18.01 -3.84 12.42
C PRO A 424 17.51 -3.27 11.07
N GLY A 425 16.19 -3.11 10.89
CA GLY A 425 15.58 -2.55 9.68
C GLY A 425 15.62 -1.03 9.59
N VAL A 426 16.12 -0.32 10.61
CA VAL A 426 16.20 1.15 10.63
C VAL A 426 17.18 1.64 9.58
N PHE A 427 16.74 2.58 8.76
CA PHE A 427 17.49 3.16 7.64
C PHE A 427 18.79 3.86 8.09
N GLN A 428 19.69 4.11 7.14
CA GLN A 428 20.95 4.80 7.39
C GLN A 428 20.78 6.33 7.53
N GLY A 429 19.66 6.87 7.08
CA GLY A 429 19.32 8.29 7.03
C GLY A 429 18.80 8.68 5.65
N TYR A 430 18.46 9.96 5.48
CA TYR A 430 18.04 10.51 4.19
C TYR A 430 19.24 11.00 3.38
N TYR A 431 19.31 10.57 2.12
CA TYR A 431 20.38 10.96 1.21
C TYR A 431 20.45 12.48 1.07
N ARG A 432 21.63 13.05 1.33
CA ARG A 432 21.91 14.49 1.30
C ARG A 432 20.95 15.37 2.11
N ASN A 433 20.31 14.81 3.12
CA ASN A 433 19.41 15.56 3.99
C ASN A 433 19.69 15.24 5.48
N PRO A 434 20.81 15.75 6.03
CA PRO A 434 21.19 15.48 7.42
C PRO A 434 20.23 16.12 8.43
N GLU A 435 19.53 17.19 8.07
CA GLU A 435 18.56 17.86 8.94
C GLU A 435 17.34 16.95 9.14
N ALA A 436 16.69 16.53 8.06
CA ALA A 436 15.58 15.59 8.15
C ALA A 436 15.99 14.26 8.80
N THR A 437 17.25 13.83 8.61
CA THR A 437 17.74 12.63 9.28
C THR A 437 17.76 12.81 10.80
N ARG A 438 18.29 13.95 11.31
CA ARG A 438 18.32 14.24 12.75
C ARG A 438 16.93 14.41 13.36
N GLU A 439 15.98 14.97 12.59
CA GLU A 439 14.58 15.10 13.04
C GLU A 439 13.89 13.74 13.16
N THR A 440 14.23 12.80 12.27
CA THR A 440 13.56 11.49 12.18
C THR A 440 14.27 10.42 13.03
N LEU A 441 15.60 10.48 13.14
CA LEU A 441 16.43 9.48 13.83
C LEU A 441 17.18 10.11 14.99
N ASP A 442 16.75 9.81 16.22
CA ASP A 442 17.39 10.25 17.45
C ASP A 442 17.88 9.07 18.30
N ASN A 443 19.18 8.99 18.56
CA ASN A 443 19.81 7.96 19.40
C ASN A 443 19.40 6.52 19.03
N GLY A 444 19.24 6.23 17.73
CA GLY A 444 18.83 4.93 17.20
C GLY A 444 17.32 4.67 17.24
N TRP A 445 16.53 5.61 17.74
CA TRP A 445 15.08 5.59 17.69
C TRP A 445 14.57 6.42 16.51
N VAL A 446 13.68 5.83 15.75
CA VAL A 446 12.98 6.53 14.65
C VAL A 446 11.66 7.08 15.16
N HIS A 447 11.43 8.35 14.92
CA HIS A 447 10.14 9.02 15.06
C HIS A 447 9.29 8.71 13.84
N SER A 448 8.24 7.90 14.03
CA SER A 448 7.41 7.45 12.90
C SER A 448 6.51 8.55 12.33
N GLY A 449 6.22 9.56 13.14
CA GLY A 449 5.18 10.55 12.84
C GLY A 449 3.76 9.99 12.94
N ASP A 450 3.58 8.76 13.41
CA ASP A 450 2.28 8.13 13.64
C ASP A 450 1.96 8.08 15.13
N ALA A 451 0.71 8.29 15.49
CA ALA A 451 0.21 8.14 16.85
C ALA A 451 -0.39 6.75 17.06
N GLY A 452 -0.15 6.17 18.23
CA GLY A 452 -0.66 4.85 18.56
C GLY A 452 -0.48 4.50 20.03
N PHE A 453 -0.95 3.32 20.40
CA PHE A 453 -0.79 2.76 21.73
C PHE A 453 -0.79 1.23 21.69
N PHE A 454 -0.27 0.60 22.72
CA PHE A 454 -0.39 -0.84 22.89
C PHE A 454 -1.69 -1.20 23.60
N ASP A 455 -2.37 -2.23 23.12
CA ASP A 455 -3.45 -2.83 23.86
C ASP A 455 -2.89 -3.67 25.04
N LYS A 456 -3.81 -4.20 25.87
CA LYS A 456 -3.47 -5.02 27.06
C LYS A 456 -2.66 -6.29 26.76
N ASP A 457 -2.69 -6.75 25.53
CA ASP A 457 -2.06 -8.00 25.11
C ASP A 457 -0.80 -7.73 24.25
N GLY A 458 -0.36 -6.47 24.16
CA GLY A 458 0.89 -6.05 23.50
C GLY A 458 0.78 -5.87 21.98
N HIS A 459 -0.43 -5.77 21.43
CA HIS A 459 -0.63 -5.40 20.05
C HIS A 459 -0.59 -3.88 19.87
N LEU A 460 0.14 -3.41 18.88
CA LEU A 460 0.15 -2.00 18.52
C LEU A 460 -1.14 -1.63 17.75
N LYS A 461 -1.73 -0.52 18.15
CA LYS A 461 -2.88 0.11 17.49
C LYS A 461 -2.46 1.49 16.99
N ILE A 462 -2.49 1.68 15.68
CA ILE A 462 -2.23 2.98 15.04
C ILE A 462 -3.57 3.72 14.94
N ILE A 463 -3.58 4.98 15.35
CA ILE A 463 -4.82 5.79 15.36
C ILE A 463 -4.81 6.90 14.32
N ASP A 464 -3.68 7.58 14.12
CA ASP A 464 -3.55 8.67 13.13
C ASP A 464 -2.08 9.07 12.93
N ARG A 465 -1.83 10.13 12.14
CA ARG A 465 -0.56 10.85 12.17
C ARG A 465 -0.45 11.64 13.48
N ALA A 466 0.71 11.61 14.14
CA ALA A 466 0.92 12.26 15.44
C ALA A 466 0.58 13.76 15.42
N ARG A 467 0.92 14.44 14.31
CA ARG A 467 0.62 15.88 14.10
C ARG A 467 -0.87 16.18 13.84
N ASP A 468 -1.64 15.16 13.37
CA ASP A 468 -3.05 15.31 13.04
C ASP A 468 -3.95 14.93 14.24
N VAL A 469 -3.38 14.25 15.24
CA VAL A 469 -4.05 13.98 16.51
C VAL A 469 -4.14 15.28 17.31
N GLY A 470 -5.35 15.70 17.56
CA GLY A 470 -5.66 16.89 18.35
C GLY A 470 -6.46 16.54 19.61
N ARG A 471 -6.98 17.59 20.24
CA ARG A 471 -7.90 17.47 21.36
C ARG A 471 -9.12 18.33 21.11
N LEU A 472 -10.29 17.87 21.52
CA LEU A 472 -11.48 18.69 21.65
C LEU A 472 -11.26 19.74 22.76
N ALA A 473 -12.05 20.81 22.77
CA ALA A 473 -11.99 21.84 23.81
C ALA A 473 -12.12 21.28 25.24
N GLY A 474 -12.80 20.14 25.41
CA GLY A 474 -12.94 19.41 26.68
C GLY A 474 -11.76 18.46 27.01
N GLY A 475 -10.64 18.49 26.22
CA GLY A 475 -9.46 17.66 26.46
C GLY A 475 -9.51 16.25 25.87
N THR A 476 -10.65 15.79 25.35
CA THR A 476 -10.80 14.48 24.72
C THR A 476 -9.89 14.37 23.51
N ILE A 477 -9.15 13.26 23.38
CA ILE A 477 -8.32 12.97 22.19
C ILE A 477 -9.22 12.90 20.95
N PHE A 478 -8.78 13.54 19.89
CA PHE A 478 -9.43 13.56 18.59
C PHE A 478 -8.45 13.06 17.53
N ALA A 479 -8.74 11.90 16.96
CA ALA A 479 -7.96 11.26 15.90
C ALA A 479 -8.82 11.22 14.61
N PRO A 480 -8.71 12.26 13.74
CA PRO A 480 -9.61 12.40 12.59
C PRO A 480 -9.54 11.21 11.63
N LYS A 481 -8.35 10.72 11.28
CA LYS A 481 -8.18 9.61 10.35
C LYS A 481 -8.82 8.31 10.85
N TYR A 482 -8.78 8.08 12.15
CA TYR A 482 -9.43 6.91 12.75
C TYR A 482 -10.95 6.93 12.54
N LEU A 483 -11.58 8.09 12.74
CA LEU A 483 -13.01 8.28 12.53
C LEU A 483 -13.39 8.19 11.06
N GLU A 484 -12.60 8.82 10.19
CA GLU A 484 -12.77 8.78 8.74
C GLU A 484 -12.70 7.37 8.18
N ASN A 485 -11.71 6.58 8.62
CA ASN A 485 -11.60 5.19 8.23
C ASN A 485 -12.81 4.37 8.69
N LYS A 486 -13.30 4.61 9.92
CA LYS A 486 -14.53 3.96 10.41
C LYS A 486 -15.76 4.33 9.56
N LEU A 487 -15.88 5.58 9.11
CA LEU A 487 -16.95 6.00 8.19
C LEU A 487 -16.83 5.33 6.82
N LYS A 488 -15.62 5.25 6.28
CA LYS A 488 -15.32 4.64 4.98
C LYS A 488 -15.54 3.12 4.95
N PHE A 489 -15.70 2.48 6.09
CA PHE A 489 -16.13 1.07 6.14
C PHE A 489 -17.58 0.88 5.73
N SER A 490 -18.38 1.95 5.70
CA SER A 490 -19.70 1.90 5.05
C SER A 490 -19.55 1.92 3.53
N PRO A 491 -20.22 1.03 2.80
CA PRO A 491 -20.22 1.06 1.34
C PRO A 491 -20.85 2.34 0.76
N HIS A 492 -21.54 3.12 1.57
CA HIS A 492 -22.18 4.36 1.17
C HIS A 492 -21.25 5.58 1.23
N VAL A 493 -20.10 5.46 1.91
CA VAL A 493 -19.16 6.56 2.15
C VAL A 493 -17.90 6.34 1.30
N LYS A 494 -17.64 7.23 0.35
CA LYS A 494 -16.42 7.19 -0.48
C LYS A 494 -15.23 7.84 0.22
N GLU A 495 -15.46 9.02 0.82
CA GLU A 495 -14.44 9.75 1.57
C GLU A 495 -15.11 10.55 2.70
N ALA A 496 -14.34 10.81 3.77
CA ALA A 496 -14.78 11.63 4.88
C ALA A 496 -13.63 12.50 5.38
N VAL A 497 -13.96 13.69 5.88
CA VAL A 497 -13.02 14.61 6.54
C VAL A 497 -13.62 15.03 7.88
N CYS A 498 -13.06 14.51 8.96
CA CYS A 498 -13.48 14.84 10.32
C CYS A 498 -12.74 16.06 10.84
N VAL A 499 -13.45 16.97 11.47
CA VAL A 499 -12.94 18.19 12.09
C VAL A 499 -13.38 18.27 13.54
N GLY A 500 -12.51 18.79 14.43
CA GLY A 500 -12.83 18.80 15.87
C GLY A 500 -11.74 19.40 16.76
N HIS A 501 -10.53 19.61 16.26
CA HIS A 501 -9.44 20.15 17.07
C HIS A 501 -9.82 21.52 17.65
N GLU A 502 -9.69 21.67 18.99
CA GLU A 502 -10.08 22.86 19.76
C GLU A 502 -11.57 23.23 19.67
N ARG A 503 -12.42 22.35 19.12
CA ARG A 503 -13.87 22.54 19.03
C ARG A 503 -14.60 21.77 20.14
N GLY A 504 -15.85 22.13 20.39
CA GLY A 504 -16.67 21.49 21.44
C GLY A 504 -17.07 20.04 21.15
N PHE A 505 -17.04 19.64 19.88
CA PHE A 505 -17.44 18.30 19.43
C PHE A 505 -16.85 17.99 18.05
N VAL A 506 -16.95 16.74 17.60
CA VAL A 506 -16.52 16.32 16.26
C VAL A 506 -17.63 16.56 15.24
N SER A 507 -17.26 17.08 14.09
CA SER A 507 -18.11 17.18 12.89
C SER A 507 -17.44 16.50 11.69
N ALA A 508 -18.22 16.16 10.65
CA ALA A 508 -17.72 15.49 9.46
C ALA A 508 -18.27 16.09 8.16
N LEU A 509 -17.39 16.25 7.17
CA LEU A 509 -17.74 16.44 5.77
C LEU A 509 -17.64 15.07 5.08
N ILE A 510 -18.68 14.61 4.40
CA ILE A 510 -18.77 13.25 3.87
C ILE A 510 -19.05 13.29 2.37
N ASN A 511 -18.27 12.55 1.60
CA ASN A 511 -18.60 12.18 0.23
C ASN A 511 -19.31 10.84 0.20
N ILE A 512 -20.44 10.78 -0.49
CA ILE A 512 -21.13 9.52 -0.75
C ILE A 512 -20.43 8.75 -1.88
N ASP A 513 -20.52 7.42 -1.85
CA ASP A 513 -20.15 6.59 -3.00
C ASP A 513 -21.30 6.59 -4.02
N LEU A 514 -21.06 7.25 -5.16
CA LEU A 514 -22.09 7.43 -6.18
C LEU A 514 -22.64 6.10 -6.70
N ALA A 515 -21.81 5.09 -6.90
CA ALA A 515 -22.24 3.80 -7.42
C ALA A 515 -23.11 3.04 -6.41
N SER A 516 -22.65 2.96 -5.16
CA SER A 516 -23.39 2.24 -4.09
C SER A 516 -24.69 2.95 -3.71
N VAL A 517 -24.62 4.27 -3.50
CA VAL A 517 -25.81 5.06 -3.11
C VAL A 517 -26.78 5.20 -4.28
N GLY A 518 -26.29 5.30 -5.52
CA GLY A 518 -27.12 5.30 -6.73
C GLY A 518 -27.90 4.00 -6.87
N ASN A 519 -27.25 2.85 -6.79
CA ASN A 519 -27.91 1.54 -6.77
C ASN A 519 -28.94 1.40 -5.63
N TRP A 520 -28.60 1.93 -4.45
CA TRP A 520 -29.52 1.94 -3.31
C TRP A 520 -30.76 2.81 -3.58
N ALA A 521 -30.57 3.97 -4.21
CA ALA A 521 -31.65 4.89 -4.58
C ALA A 521 -32.55 4.29 -5.68
N GLU A 522 -31.98 3.72 -6.73
CA GLU A 522 -32.71 3.06 -7.83
C GLU A 522 -33.61 1.92 -7.32
N ARG A 523 -33.09 1.06 -6.43
CA ARG A 523 -33.87 -0.03 -5.80
C ARG A 523 -35.07 0.49 -4.98
N ARG A 524 -35.09 1.77 -4.60
CA ARG A 524 -36.16 2.44 -3.86
C ARG A 524 -37.03 3.37 -4.73
N GLY A 525 -36.76 3.43 -6.02
CA GLY A 525 -37.46 4.31 -6.95
C GLY A 525 -37.17 5.80 -6.74
N LEU A 526 -36.06 6.16 -6.10
CA LEU A 526 -35.61 7.53 -5.93
C LEU A 526 -34.94 8.01 -7.20
N ALA A 527 -35.54 8.95 -7.89
CA ALA A 527 -34.97 9.56 -9.08
C ALA A 527 -33.92 10.64 -8.69
N TYR A 528 -32.79 10.66 -9.39
CA TYR A 528 -31.75 11.68 -9.26
C TYR A 528 -31.12 11.95 -10.63
N THR A 529 -30.52 13.13 -10.78
CA THR A 529 -29.95 13.59 -12.06
C THR A 529 -28.43 13.75 -12.00
N SER A 530 -27.85 13.88 -10.82
CA SER A 530 -26.43 14.12 -10.62
C SER A 530 -25.99 13.69 -9.22
N TYR A 531 -24.67 13.65 -9.00
CA TYR A 531 -24.09 13.47 -7.67
C TYR A 531 -24.65 14.48 -6.65
N THR A 532 -24.68 15.76 -7.03
CA THR A 532 -25.16 16.85 -6.16
C THR A 532 -26.63 16.64 -5.78
N ASP A 533 -27.49 16.28 -6.74
CA ASP A 533 -28.90 16.01 -6.47
C ASP A 533 -29.07 14.79 -5.55
N LEU A 534 -28.34 13.69 -5.83
CA LEU A 534 -28.39 12.48 -4.99
C LEU A 534 -27.89 12.76 -3.56
N ALA A 535 -26.77 13.46 -3.40
CA ALA A 535 -26.19 13.79 -2.10
C ALA A 535 -27.10 14.68 -1.23
N GLN A 536 -27.99 15.47 -1.83
CA GLN A 536 -28.88 16.35 -1.08
C GLN A 536 -30.28 15.75 -0.81
N LYS A 537 -30.55 14.51 -1.24
CA LYS A 537 -31.82 13.82 -0.91
C LYS A 537 -31.93 13.55 0.60
N PRO A 538 -33.10 13.86 1.21
CA PRO A 538 -33.32 13.58 2.65
C PRO A 538 -33.11 12.10 3.01
N GLU A 539 -33.49 11.20 2.12
CA GLU A 539 -33.35 9.75 2.31
C GLU A 539 -31.87 9.32 2.33
N VAL A 540 -31.01 9.97 1.55
CA VAL A 540 -29.57 9.73 1.54
C VAL A 540 -28.94 10.27 2.82
N TYR A 541 -29.37 11.45 3.31
CA TYR A 541 -28.95 11.95 4.61
C TYR A 541 -29.31 10.99 5.75
N GLU A 542 -30.49 10.39 5.72
CA GLU A 542 -30.90 9.39 6.71
C GLU A 542 -30.08 8.11 6.61
N LEU A 543 -29.75 7.65 5.40
CA LEU A 543 -28.86 6.51 5.17
C LEU A 543 -27.49 6.76 5.80
N ILE A 544 -26.87 7.89 5.49
CA ILE A 544 -25.54 8.25 6.03
C ILE A 544 -25.60 8.52 7.55
N ARG A 545 -26.70 9.10 8.06
CA ARG A 545 -26.89 9.29 9.49
C ARG A 545 -26.83 7.95 10.24
N GLN A 546 -27.42 6.87 9.70
CA GLN A 546 -27.35 5.55 10.30
C GLN A 546 -25.90 5.01 10.31
N ASP A 547 -25.10 5.30 9.28
CA ASP A 547 -23.69 4.92 9.24
C ASP A 547 -22.87 5.70 10.29
N VAL A 548 -23.11 7.01 10.44
CA VAL A 548 -22.46 7.85 11.47
C VAL A 548 -22.82 7.34 12.87
N VAL A 549 -24.11 7.03 13.13
CA VAL A 549 -24.57 6.47 14.41
C VAL A 549 -23.90 5.12 14.71
N ARG A 550 -23.69 4.27 13.69
CA ARG A 550 -22.96 3.00 13.84
C ARG A 550 -21.51 3.23 14.26
N VAL A 551 -20.84 4.21 13.64
CA VAL A 551 -19.48 4.62 14.03
C VAL A 551 -19.46 5.11 15.48
N ASN A 552 -20.35 6.02 15.86
CA ASN A 552 -20.45 6.55 17.21
C ASN A 552 -20.60 5.43 18.27
N ARG A 553 -21.45 4.43 18.00
CA ARG A 553 -21.60 3.25 18.88
C ARG A 553 -20.30 2.45 19.00
N SER A 554 -19.57 2.27 17.91
CA SER A 554 -18.33 1.51 17.94
C SER A 554 -17.19 2.19 18.72
N LEU A 555 -17.30 3.49 19.00
CA LEU A 555 -16.34 4.24 19.81
C LEU A 555 -16.53 4.01 21.31
N LEU A 556 -17.67 3.51 21.75
CA LEU A 556 -17.94 3.26 23.18
C LEU A 556 -17.00 2.19 23.78
N ASP A 557 -16.53 1.28 22.93
CA ASP A 557 -15.62 0.20 23.33
C ASP A 557 -14.16 0.67 23.49
N ASP A 558 -13.86 1.93 23.07
CA ASP A 558 -12.52 2.52 23.12
C ASP A 558 -12.47 3.63 24.19
N GLU A 559 -11.81 3.35 25.31
CA GLU A 559 -11.73 4.29 26.44
C GLU A 559 -11.10 5.65 26.06
N THR A 560 -10.19 5.66 25.08
CA THR A 560 -9.45 6.85 24.66
C THR A 560 -10.28 7.73 23.73
N LEU A 561 -11.07 7.13 22.83
CA LEU A 561 -11.75 7.82 21.74
C LEU A 561 -13.28 7.92 21.92
N ARG A 562 -13.85 7.29 22.96
CA ARG A 562 -15.31 7.27 23.20
C ARG A 562 -15.99 8.65 23.25
N GLY A 563 -15.25 9.67 23.62
CA GLY A 563 -15.75 11.05 23.64
C GLY A 563 -15.64 11.80 22.30
N ALA A 564 -14.96 11.22 21.30
CA ALA A 564 -14.78 11.81 19.98
C ALA A 564 -15.89 11.41 18.99
N GLN A 565 -17.14 11.28 19.47
CA GLN A 565 -18.28 10.95 18.63
C GLN A 565 -18.66 12.10 17.70
N ILE A 566 -19.04 11.76 16.47
CA ILE A 566 -19.45 12.72 15.44
C ILE A 566 -20.87 13.21 15.77
N ARG A 567 -20.99 14.49 16.08
CA ARG A 567 -22.28 15.10 16.44
C ARG A 567 -23.02 15.69 15.26
N ARG A 568 -22.31 16.37 14.33
CA ARG A 568 -22.91 17.01 13.17
C ARG A 568 -22.13 16.63 11.91
N PHE A 569 -22.83 16.50 10.80
CA PHE A 569 -22.21 16.21 9.50
C PHE A 569 -22.98 16.86 8.36
N LEU A 570 -22.31 16.98 7.22
CA LEU A 570 -22.91 17.36 5.95
C LEU A 570 -22.39 16.45 4.83
N LEU A 571 -23.18 16.36 3.74
CA LEU A 571 -22.75 15.69 2.53
C LEU A 571 -22.23 16.72 1.54
N LEU A 572 -20.97 16.54 1.10
CA LEU A 572 -20.37 17.45 0.12
C LEU A 572 -21.14 17.39 -1.20
N HIS A 573 -21.25 18.54 -1.85
CA HIS A 573 -21.99 18.69 -3.10
C HIS A 573 -21.25 18.13 -4.33
N LYS A 574 -19.96 17.79 -4.18
CA LYS A 574 -19.10 17.14 -5.18
C LYS A 574 -18.15 16.16 -4.49
N GLU A 575 -17.62 15.23 -5.24
CA GLU A 575 -16.52 14.39 -4.76
C GLU A 575 -15.22 15.22 -4.61
N LEU A 576 -14.38 14.82 -3.66
CA LEU A 576 -13.03 15.36 -3.54
C LEU A 576 -12.19 14.87 -4.72
N ASP A 577 -11.45 15.78 -5.34
CA ASP A 577 -10.73 15.54 -6.57
C ASP A 577 -9.24 15.89 -6.46
N ALA A 578 -8.40 15.17 -7.23
CA ALA A 578 -6.95 15.38 -7.28
C ALA A 578 -6.58 16.63 -8.07
N ASP A 579 -7.29 16.92 -9.16
CA ASP A 579 -7.04 18.08 -10.01
C ASP A 579 -7.40 19.38 -9.27
N ASP A 580 -8.38 19.31 -8.37
CA ASP A 580 -8.73 20.37 -7.44
C ASP A 580 -7.79 20.44 -6.21
N GLN A 581 -6.73 19.65 -6.17
CA GLN A 581 -5.76 19.57 -5.08
C GLN A 581 -6.35 19.14 -3.72
N GLU A 582 -7.53 18.59 -3.67
CA GLU A 582 -8.21 18.18 -2.43
C GLU A 582 -7.69 16.83 -1.90
N ILE A 583 -7.27 15.97 -2.83
CA ILE A 583 -6.61 14.69 -2.56
C ILE A 583 -5.30 14.59 -3.33
N THR A 584 -4.39 13.75 -2.85
CA THR A 584 -3.18 13.41 -3.60
C THR A 584 -3.52 12.43 -4.74
N ARG A 585 -2.59 12.21 -5.69
CA ARG A 585 -2.72 11.17 -6.72
C ARG A 585 -2.87 9.78 -6.12
N THR A 586 -2.29 9.53 -4.95
CA THR A 586 -2.50 8.31 -4.15
C THR A 586 -3.80 8.34 -3.33
N ARG A 587 -4.70 9.30 -3.61
CA ARG A 587 -6.01 9.51 -2.98
C ARG A 587 -5.97 9.76 -1.47
N LYS A 588 -4.91 10.35 -0.95
CA LYS A 588 -4.87 10.82 0.44
C LYS A 588 -5.41 12.24 0.53
N VAL A 589 -6.34 12.49 1.44
CA VAL A 589 -6.93 13.82 1.67
C VAL A 589 -5.85 14.82 2.10
N ARG A 590 -5.79 15.95 1.42
CA ARG A 590 -4.93 17.09 1.77
C ARG A 590 -5.67 17.96 2.80
N ARG A 591 -5.71 17.49 4.04
CA ARG A 591 -6.53 18.03 5.14
C ARG A 591 -6.45 19.55 5.29
N GLY A 592 -5.24 20.13 5.30
CA GLY A 592 -5.05 21.58 5.43
C GLY A 592 -5.70 22.35 4.28
N PHE A 593 -5.57 21.85 3.05
CA PHE A 593 -6.18 22.47 1.88
C PHE A 593 -7.71 22.35 1.92
N VAL A 594 -8.25 21.16 2.25
CA VAL A 594 -9.69 20.94 2.40
C VAL A 594 -10.27 21.83 3.51
N ALA A 595 -9.58 21.93 4.65
CA ALA A 595 -10.00 22.80 5.75
C ALA A 595 -10.09 24.27 5.33
N GLN A 596 -9.13 24.75 4.55
CA GLN A 596 -9.14 26.12 4.02
C GLN A 596 -10.22 26.32 2.95
N LYS A 597 -10.33 25.43 1.97
CA LYS A 597 -11.29 25.52 0.86
C LYS A 597 -12.73 25.46 1.34
N TYR A 598 -13.01 24.60 2.31
CA TYR A 598 -14.35 24.37 2.87
C TYR A 598 -14.58 25.07 4.22
N ALA A 599 -13.77 26.08 4.57
CA ALA A 599 -13.89 26.82 5.84
C ALA A 599 -15.32 27.32 6.13
N PRO A 600 -16.09 27.88 5.17
CA PRO A 600 -17.47 28.31 5.43
C PRO A 600 -18.39 27.15 5.81
N LEU A 601 -18.22 25.96 5.22
CA LEU A 601 -18.99 24.77 5.55
C LEU A 601 -18.63 24.24 6.94
N ILE A 602 -17.33 24.27 7.27
CA ILE A 602 -16.83 23.85 8.57
C ILE A 602 -17.37 24.76 9.67
N GLU A 603 -17.33 26.08 9.50
CA GLU A 603 -17.88 27.00 10.49
C GLU A 603 -19.40 26.83 10.66
N ALA A 604 -20.14 26.57 9.58
CA ALA A 604 -21.56 26.28 9.65
C ALA A 604 -21.89 25.02 10.46
N LEU A 605 -21.02 23.99 10.42
CA LEU A 605 -21.16 22.78 11.22
C LEU A 605 -21.10 23.05 12.73
N TYR A 606 -20.45 24.12 13.17
CA TYR A 606 -20.38 24.55 14.58
C TYR A 606 -21.37 25.66 14.94
N GLY A 607 -22.05 26.20 13.95
CA GLY A 607 -23.12 27.20 14.12
C GLY A 607 -24.48 26.60 14.46
N THR A 608 -25.55 27.37 14.32
CA THR A 608 -26.93 26.97 14.58
C THR A 608 -27.71 26.70 13.27
N ALA A 609 -27.12 26.98 12.11
CA ALA A 609 -27.76 26.79 10.83
C ALA A 609 -27.97 25.29 10.51
N ASP A 610 -29.07 24.99 9.83
CA ASP A 610 -29.41 23.65 9.33
C ASP A 610 -29.10 23.51 7.82
N HIS A 611 -28.79 24.62 7.13
CA HIS A 611 -28.37 24.68 5.73
C HIS A 611 -27.30 25.73 5.52
N VAL A 612 -26.43 25.52 4.51
CA VAL A 612 -25.46 26.51 4.06
C VAL A 612 -25.44 26.55 2.53
N ASN A 613 -25.50 27.75 1.94
CA ASN A 613 -25.38 27.94 0.50
C ASN A 613 -23.92 27.95 0.08
N VAL A 614 -23.60 27.15 -0.93
CA VAL A 614 -22.26 27.03 -1.51
C VAL A 614 -22.30 27.41 -2.98
N GLU A 615 -21.37 28.24 -3.41
CA GLU A 615 -21.09 28.48 -4.82
C GLU A 615 -19.80 27.71 -5.17
N ALA A 616 -19.92 26.70 -6.03
CA ALA A 616 -18.79 25.93 -6.51
C ALA A 616 -18.56 26.20 -7.99
N GLN A 617 -17.33 26.48 -8.38
CA GLN A 617 -16.93 26.39 -9.79
C GLN A 617 -16.71 24.91 -10.14
N VAL A 618 -17.44 24.43 -11.12
CA VAL A 618 -17.25 23.10 -11.70
C VAL A 618 -16.60 23.28 -13.06
N THR A 619 -15.45 22.65 -13.26
CA THR A 619 -14.80 22.58 -14.57
C THR A 619 -15.24 21.28 -15.23
N TYR A 620 -15.84 21.36 -16.41
CA TYR A 620 -16.23 20.20 -17.21
C TYR A 620 -15.02 19.65 -17.97
N GLU A 621 -15.09 18.39 -18.41
CA GLU A 621 -14.03 17.73 -19.19
C GLU A 621 -13.65 18.50 -20.49
N ASP A 622 -14.56 19.33 -21.00
CA ASP A 622 -14.33 20.20 -22.15
C ASP A 622 -13.67 21.57 -21.81
N GLY A 623 -13.25 21.75 -20.55
CA GLY A 623 -12.59 22.96 -20.04
C GLY A 623 -13.51 24.15 -19.74
N ARG A 624 -14.84 24.00 -19.92
CA ARG A 624 -15.81 25.03 -19.53
C ARG A 624 -15.99 25.03 -18.02
N THR A 625 -16.09 26.22 -17.43
CA THR A 625 -16.40 26.40 -16.01
C THR A 625 -17.83 26.90 -15.83
N ALA A 626 -18.58 26.32 -14.90
CA ALA A 626 -19.88 26.82 -14.47
C ALA A 626 -19.91 26.97 -12.94
N THR A 627 -20.61 27.99 -12.47
CA THR A 627 -20.87 28.18 -11.04
C THR A 627 -22.15 27.44 -10.69
N VAL A 628 -22.02 26.40 -9.86
CA VAL A 628 -23.16 25.64 -9.33
C VAL A 628 -23.46 26.18 -7.93
N ARG A 629 -24.71 26.59 -7.69
CA ARG A 629 -25.20 26.93 -6.35
C ARG A 629 -25.89 25.72 -5.75
N ALA A 630 -25.45 25.28 -4.60
CA ALA A 630 -26.05 24.19 -3.85
C ALA A 630 -26.36 24.62 -2.42
N ALA A 631 -27.56 24.28 -1.94
CA ALA A 631 -27.89 24.38 -0.54
C ALA A 631 -27.51 23.06 0.15
N VAL A 632 -26.42 23.07 0.90
CA VAL A 632 -25.93 21.89 1.62
C VAL A 632 -26.59 21.84 2.99
N ARG A 633 -27.29 20.72 3.27
CA ARG A 633 -27.95 20.49 4.56
C ARG A 633 -26.92 20.07 5.62
N ILE A 634 -27.12 20.50 6.87
CA ILE A 634 -26.41 20.04 8.04
C ILE A 634 -27.32 19.11 8.84
N SER A 635 -26.81 17.92 9.21
CA SER A 635 -27.58 16.93 9.94
C SER A 635 -26.90 16.60 11.29
N GLU A 636 -27.70 16.28 12.29
CA GLU A 636 -27.23 15.81 13.59
C GLU A 636 -27.27 14.27 13.67
N ALA A 637 -26.28 13.71 14.36
CA ALA A 637 -26.21 12.28 14.66
C ALA A 637 -26.35 12.04 16.16
N GLU A 638 -26.95 10.92 16.52
CA GLU A 638 -27.07 10.48 17.90
C GLU A 638 -25.69 10.22 18.52
N ILE A 639 -25.48 10.76 19.73
CA ILE A 639 -24.30 10.51 20.55
C ILE A 639 -24.71 9.70 21.79
N PHE A 640 -23.78 8.85 22.26
CA PHE A 640 -24.04 7.89 23.32
C PHE A 640 -23.20 8.21 24.57
N SER A 641 -23.78 8.09 25.76
CA SER A 641 -23.06 8.17 27.03
C SER A 641 -22.72 6.76 27.53
N SER A 642 -21.58 6.62 28.21
CA SER A 642 -21.13 5.35 28.79
C SER A 642 -22.08 4.78 29.88
N ALA A 643 -23.03 5.55 30.40
CA ALA A 643 -23.97 5.12 31.41
C ALA A 643 -25.08 4.17 30.90
N GLY A 644 -25.26 4.01 29.59
CA GLY A 644 -26.32 3.18 28.98
C GLY A 644 -25.94 1.75 28.63
N ALA A 645 -24.67 1.37 28.70
CA ALA A 645 -24.20 0.04 28.28
C ALA A 645 -24.39 -1.06 29.34
N GLY A 646 -24.61 -0.70 30.61
CA GLY A 646 -24.76 -1.65 31.72
C GLY A 646 -26.16 -2.25 31.88
N ALA A 647 -27.18 -1.72 31.20
CA ALA A 647 -28.59 -2.08 31.48
C ALA A 647 -29.19 -3.13 30.52
N ARG A 648 -28.44 -3.65 29.53
CA ARG A 648 -28.94 -4.66 28.58
C ARG A 648 -28.22 -6.02 28.58
N ALA A 649 -27.35 -6.28 29.57
CA ALA A 649 -26.70 -7.58 29.72
C ALA A 649 -27.38 -8.47 30.77
N ALA A 650 -28.55 -8.08 31.33
CA ALA A 650 -29.33 -8.83 32.27
C ALA A 650 -30.82 -8.82 31.85
N GLY A 651 -31.11 -9.44 30.73
CA GLY A 651 -32.45 -9.70 30.26
C GLY A 651 -32.45 -10.83 29.24
#